data_e511d5c34a0832f178ace24819043a20
#
_entry.id   e511d5c34a0832f178ace24819043a20
#
_cell.length_a   1.000
_cell.length_b   1.000
_cell.length_c   1.000
_cell.angle_alpha   90.00
_cell.angle_beta   90.00
_cell.angle_gamma   90.00
#
_symmetry.space_group_name_H-M   'P 1'
#
loop_
_entity.id
_entity.type
_entity.pdbx_description
1 polymer ?
#
loop_
_entity_poly.entity_id
_entity_poly.type
_entity_poly.pdbx_seq_one_letter_code
_entity_poly.pdbx_strand_id
1 'polypeptide(L)'
;MSKELAKTYDPKQIEEKMYEKWCENKYFHAEVDRSKKPFTTVMPPPNITGKLHMGHALDNTLQDILIRYKRMEGYNALWIPGTDHAAISTEVKVTNQLKEEGIDKKELGREGFLERTWQWKEEYAGTIENQLKKLGISCDWDRERFTMDEGCSKAVEEVFISLYEKGYIYKGSRIINWCPKCKTSLSDAEVEHEDQDGHFWHIKYPIAGTDRFLEIATTRPETLLGDTAIAVHPDDERYKDIVGKMAILPLVNREIPIVADYYVDKEFGTGAVKITPAHDPNDFEVGKRHNLPEINIMNDDATINEKGGKYAGMDRYEARKAIVADLDEQGYLVKVVPHMHAVGTHDRCGTTVEPLIKQQWFVKMDELAKPAINALKTGELRFVPERFDKIYLHWLENIKDWCISRQIWWGHRIPAYYCDECGEFVVAREMPEKCPHCGCTHFTQDEDTLDTWFSSALWPFSTLGWPDKTEDLDYFYPTDVLVTGYDIIFFWVIRMVFSGYAHTGKAPFNTVLIHGLVRDSQGRKMSKSLGNGIDPLEIIDQYGADALRLTLITGNAPGNDMRFYNERVEASRNFANKVWNASRFILMNMKENVVEKPEDALLTPADRWILSAVNTLAKDVTENMDKFELGIAVQKVYDFIWDEFCDWYVELAKYRIWHAEEDQAAANCVLWVLKTVLGQALKLLHPFMPFITEEIYLALVPEEESLMMSSWPVYKEEWNFPADENVMEHIKAITKGIRNVRAEMDVPNSRKTKVYVVCQDEALCNGIEGMTESVKPLMNANEIIIEQTKEGVADNAVSVVVPDAVVYLPLEDLVDFEQELERLKKEEDRLNKEIKRAEGMLANERFVSKAPADKVQAERDKLEKYTEMLAQVKERMEGLG
;
A
#
# COMPACT_ATOMS: atom_id res chain seq x y z
N MET A 1 -5.21 -9.02 41.79
CA MET A 1 -4.52 -7.72 41.87
C MET A 1 -4.45 -7.17 40.47
N SER A 2 -5.01 -6.01 40.23
CA SER A 2 -4.86 -5.35 38.89
C SER A 2 -3.38 -5.10 38.63
N LYS A 3 -2.91 -5.46 37.40
CA LYS A 3 -1.52 -5.23 36.99
C LYS A 3 -1.31 -3.71 36.88
N GLU A 4 -0.40 -3.15 37.66
CA GLU A 4 -0.08 -1.74 37.61
C GLU A 4 0.69 -1.45 36.31
N LEU A 5 0.20 -0.50 35.48
CA LEU A 5 0.90 -0.09 34.26
C LEU A 5 2.17 0.70 34.61
N ALA A 6 3.25 0.44 33.89
CA ALA A 6 4.51 1.18 34.01
C ALA A 6 4.29 2.70 33.80
N LYS A 7 5.20 3.51 34.35
CA LYS A 7 5.10 4.98 34.24
C LYS A 7 5.09 5.50 32.79
N THR A 8 5.80 4.81 31.91
CA THR A 8 5.92 5.13 30.48
C THR A 8 5.64 3.89 29.68
N TYR A 9 5.03 4.06 28.51
CA TYR A 9 4.88 2.99 27.54
C TYR A 9 6.22 2.67 26.88
N ASP A 10 6.65 1.41 26.95
CA ASP A 10 7.86 0.91 26.29
C ASP A 10 7.52 -0.34 25.46
N PRO A 11 7.37 -0.20 24.12
CA PRO A 11 7.02 -1.31 23.25
C PRO A 11 7.96 -2.52 23.35
N LYS A 12 9.26 -2.27 23.53
CA LYS A 12 10.30 -3.34 23.60
C LYS A 12 10.11 -4.30 24.78
N GLN A 13 9.48 -3.84 25.85
CA GLN A 13 9.22 -4.69 27.02
C GLN A 13 7.92 -5.50 26.90
N ILE A 14 7.05 -5.13 25.96
CA ILE A 14 5.69 -5.64 25.85
C ILE A 14 5.52 -6.52 24.62
N GLU A 15 5.89 -6.03 23.42
CA GLU A 15 5.50 -6.59 22.15
C GLU A 15 5.95 -8.04 21.96
N GLU A 16 7.22 -8.36 22.19
CA GLU A 16 7.76 -9.69 21.95
C GLU A 16 7.11 -10.74 22.86
N LYS A 17 7.06 -10.47 24.17
CA LYS A 17 6.45 -11.37 25.16
C LYS A 17 4.95 -11.59 24.93
N MET A 18 4.27 -10.54 24.48
CA MET A 18 2.85 -10.62 24.19
C MET A 18 2.59 -11.45 22.96
N TYR A 19 3.40 -11.27 21.91
CA TYR A 19 3.30 -12.06 20.70
C TYR A 19 3.57 -13.55 20.95
N GLU A 20 4.62 -13.87 21.74
CA GLU A 20 4.91 -15.23 22.17
C GLU A 20 3.71 -15.86 22.90
N LYS A 21 3.10 -15.12 23.84
CA LYS A 21 1.90 -15.56 24.57
C LYS A 21 0.73 -15.86 23.63
N TRP A 22 0.51 -15.03 22.61
CA TRP A 22 -0.57 -15.27 21.63
C TRP A 22 -0.32 -16.54 20.81
N CYS A 23 0.93 -16.79 20.40
CA CYS A 23 1.32 -18.01 19.70
C CYS A 23 1.20 -19.27 20.58
N GLU A 24 1.67 -19.22 21.82
CA GLU A 24 1.59 -20.32 22.79
C GLU A 24 0.14 -20.73 23.07
N ASN A 25 -0.76 -19.76 23.20
CA ASN A 25 -2.19 -20.00 23.39
C ASN A 25 -2.95 -20.31 22.10
N LYS A 26 -2.28 -20.32 20.94
CA LYS A 26 -2.85 -20.61 19.63
C LYS A 26 -4.06 -19.74 19.26
N TYR A 27 -4.07 -18.46 19.67
CA TYR A 27 -5.19 -17.54 19.38
C TYR A 27 -5.37 -17.25 17.87
N PHE A 28 -4.35 -17.54 17.06
CA PHE A 28 -4.39 -17.35 15.61
C PHE A 28 -4.86 -18.58 14.86
N HIS A 29 -4.87 -19.75 15.52
CA HIS A 29 -5.20 -21.03 14.91
C HIS A 29 -6.71 -21.18 14.69
N ALA A 30 -7.09 -21.66 13.50
CA ALA A 30 -8.46 -21.92 13.14
C ALA A 30 -8.63 -23.37 12.68
N GLU A 31 -9.52 -24.11 13.35
CA GLU A 31 -9.94 -25.46 12.97
C GLU A 31 -11.36 -25.41 12.38
N VAL A 32 -11.74 -26.44 11.63
CA VAL A 32 -13.09 -26.55 11.07
C VAL A 32 -14.12 -26.57 12.19
N ASP A 33 -14.90 -25.51 12.30
CA ASP A 33 -16.01 -25.37 13.24
C ASP A 33 -17.30 -24.95 12.51
N ARG A 34 -18.13 -25.91 12.14
CA ARG A 34 -19.36 -25.67 11.38
C ARG A 34 -20.45 -24.94 12.14
N SER A 35 -20.26 -24.66 13.43
CA SER A 35 -21.15 -23.80 14.21
C SER A 35 -20.88 -22.31 13.98
N LYS A 36 -19.73 -21.96 13.42
CA LYS A 36 -19.31 -20.59 13.10
C LYS A 36 -19.25 -20.38 11.59
N LYS A 37 -19.45 -19.15 11.18
CA LYS A 37 -19.21 -18.75 9.81
C LYS A 37 -17.69 -18.57 9.57
N PRO A 38 -17.09 -19.16 8.54
CA PRO A 38 -15.70 -18.92 8.22
C PRO A 38 -15.49 -17.50 7.67
N PHE A 39 -14.31 -16.96 7.93
CA PHE A 39 -13.77 -15.81 7.22
C PHE A 39 -12.31 -16.13 6.88
N THR A 40 -12.00 -16.22 5.61
CA THR A 40 -10.71 -16.72 5.14
C THR A 40 -10.00 -15.68 4.29
N THR A 41 -8.72 -15.50 4.52
CA THR A 41 -7.81 -14.80 3.62
C THR A 41 -6.49 -15.55 3.49
N VAL A 42 -5.82 -15.36 2.38
CA VAL A 42 -4.48 -15.90 2.12
C VAL A 42 -3.48 -14.75 2.02
N MET A 43 -2.35 -14.89 2.67
CA MET A 43 -1.27 -13.91 2.55
C MET A 43 -0.71 -13.93 1.13
N PRO A 44 -0.57 -12.79 0.43
CA PRO A 44 0.29 -12.75 -0.74
C PRO A 44 1.68 -13.24 -0.36
N PRO A 45 2.12 -14.41 -0.84
CA PRO A 45 3.31 -15.05 -0.29
C PRO A 45 4.55 -14.23 -0.68
N PRO A 46 5.28 -13.66 0.30
CA PRO A 46 6.48 -12.89 -0.01
C PRO A 46 7.54 -13.76 -0.71
N ASN A 47 8.20 -13.16 -1.69
CA ASN A 47 9.31 -13.78 -2.39
C ASN A 47 10.52 -13.95 -1.45
N ILE A 48 11.14 -15.14 -1.43
CA ILE A 48 12.35 -15.42 -0.66
C ILE A 48 13.60 -14.75 -1.22
N THR A 49 13.46 -13.55 -1.78
CA THR A 49 14.55 -12.80 -2.44
C THR A 49 15.23 -11.77 -1.55
N GLY A 50 14.80 -11.66 -0.31
CA GLY A 50 15.36 -10.74 0.68
C GLY A 50 14.37 -10.36 1.77
N LYS A 51 14.75 -9.39 2.58
CA LYS A 51 13.91 -8.85 3.66
C LYS A 51 12.67 -8.13 3.12
N LEU A 52 11.61 -8.13 3.92
CA LEU A 52 10.39 -7.36 3.66
C LEU A 52 10.68 -5.85 3.67
N HIS A 53 9.89 -5.11 2.93
CA HIS A 53 9.91 -3.64 2.85
C HIS A 53 8.56 -3.05 3.28
N MET A 54 8.44 -1.70 3.31
CA MET A 54 7.23 -1.00 3.75
C MET A 54 5.96 -1.40 3.01
N GLY A 55 6.04 -1.76 1.73
CA GLY A 55 4.89 -2.26 0.97
C GLY A 55 4.32 -3.54 1.56
N HIS A 56 5.19 -4.49 1.95
CA HIS A 56 4.75 -5.70 2.65
C HIS A 56 4.19 -5.40 4.04
N ALA A 57 4.76 -4.42 4.76
CA ALA A 57 4.23 -4.01 6.06
C ALA A 57 2.80 -3.45 5.93
N LEU A 58 2.54 -2.64 4.89
CA LEU A 58 1.20 -2.13 4.59
C LEU A 58 0.23 -3.27 4.25
N ASP A 59 0.59 -4.11 3.29
CA ASP A 59 -0.23 -5.23 2.81
C ASP A 59 -0.64 -6.16 3.96
N ASN A 60 0.32 -6.59 4.76
CA ASN A 60 0.05 -7.48 5.89
C ASN A 60 -0.70 -6.78 7.04
N THR A 61 -0.48 -5.49 7.27
CA THR A 61 -1.24 -4.73 8.28
C THR A 61 -2.72 -4.64 7.89
N LEU A 62 -3.04 -4.41 6.62
CA LEU A 62 -4.44 -4.38 6.14
C LEU A 62 -5.14 -5.72 6.37
N GLN A 63 -4.48 -6.83 6.06
CA GLN A 63 -5.03 -8.17 6.27
C GLN A 63 -5.22 -8.47 7.75
N ASP A 64 -4.22 -8.12 8.59
CA ASP A 64 -4.28 -8.36 10.04
C ASP A 64 -5.44 -7.61 10.70
N ILE A 65 -5.70 -6.38 10.29
CA ILE A 65 -6.83 -5.58 10.76
C ILE A 65 -8.15 -6.29 10.47
N LEU A 66 -8.33 -6.78 9.25
CA LEU A 66 -9.55 -7.49 8.85
C LEU A 66 -9.73 -8.80 9.62
N ILE A 67 -8.66 -9.58 9.78
CA ILE A 67 -8.70 -10.86 10.51
C ILE A 67 -9.01 -10.64 11.99
N ARG A 68 -8.37 -9.66 12.66
CA ARG A 68 -8.66 -9.33 14.06
C ARG A 68 -10.09 -8.86 14.23
N TYR A 69 -10.56 -7.99 13.36
CA TYR A 69 -11.94 -7.52 13.35
C TYR A 69 -12.93 -8.69 13.23
N LYS A 70 -12.78 -9.54 12.21
CA LYS A 70 -13.69 -10.67 12.00
C LYS A 70 -13.61 -11.73 13.11
N ARG A 71 -12.44 -11.94 13.71
CA ARG A 71 -12.29 -12.79 14.88
C ARG A 71 -13.11 -12.26 16.07
N MET A 72 -13.04 -10.96 16.33
CA MET A 72 -13.82 -10.32 17.40
C MET A 72 -15.33 -10.29 17.10
N GLU A 73 -15.74 -10.30 15.82
CA GLU A 73 -17.14 -10.48 15.42
C GLU A 73 -17.64 -11.94 15.60
N GLY A 74 -16.77 -12.86 16.00
CA GLY A 74 -17.12 -14.25 16.26
C GLY A 74 -17.04 -15.18 15.04
N TYR A 75 -16.48 -14.72 13.92
CA TYR A 75 -16.17 -15.59 12.78
C TYR A 75 -15.07 -16.58 13.14
N ASN A 76 -15.08 -17.72 12.46
CA ASN A 76 -13.92 -18.61 12.43
C ASN A 76 -12.92 -18.06 11.40
N ALA A 77 -12.03 -17.20 11.87
CA ALA A 77 -11.17 -16.40 11.03
C ALA A 77 -9.85 -17.14 10.75
N LEU A 78 -9.61 -17.51 9.49
CA LEU A 78 -8.40 -18.17 9.02
C LEU A 78 -7.58 -17.22 8.13
N TRP A 79 -6.34 -16.98 8.48
CA TRP A 79 -5.37 -16.31 7.64
C TRP A 79 -4.15 -17.22 7.41
N ILE A 80 -3.99 -17.69 6.16
CA ILE A 80 -2.92 -18.61 5.79
C ILE A 80 -1.67 -17.83 5.41
N PRO A 81 -0.55 -17.99 6.15
CA PRO A 81 0.75 -17.43 5.78
C PRO A 81 1.50 -18.34 4.81
N GLY A 82 2.53 -17.78 4.19
CA GLY A 82 3.49 -18.57 3.43
C GLY A 82 4.45 -17.71 2.64
N THR A 83 5.33 -18.37 1.87
CA THR A 83 6.36 -17.74 1.04
C THR A 83 6.37 -18.30 -0.37
N ASP A 84 6.80 -17.48 -1.34
CA ASP A 84 6.94 -17.86 -2.74
C ASP A 84 8.40 -18.14 -3.10
N HIS A 85 8.63 -19.22 -3.85
CA HIS A 85 9.97 -19.59 -4.32
C HIS A 85 10.57 -18.60 -5.33
N ALA A 86 9.74 -17.79 -5.97
CA ALA A 86 10.14 -16.68 -6.85
C ALA A 86 11.19 -17.05 -7.90
N ALA A 87 10.92 -18.12 -8.58
CA ALA A 87 11.75 -18.79 -9.62
C ALA A 87 12.97 -18.01 -10.14
N ILE A 88 12.81 -17.15 -11.14
CA ILE A 88 13.91 -16.36 -11.75
C ILE A 88 14.60 -15.47 -10.72
N SER A 89 13.82 -14.79 -9.88
CA SER A 89 14.38 -13.81 -8.94
C SER A 89 15.30 -14.44 -7.92
N THR A 90 14.93 -15.60 -7.39
CA THR A 90 15.74 -16.36 -6.43
C THR A 90 16.97 -16.95 -7.12
N GLU A 91 16.82 -17.52 -8.31
CA GLU A 91 17.94 -18.04 -9.09
C GLU A 91 19.00 -16.97 -9.38
N VAL A 92 18.58 -15.75 -9.74
CA VAL A 92 19.50 -14.62 -9.95
C VAL A 92 20.23 -14.25 -8.66
N LYS A 93 19.52 -14.24 -7.51
CA LYS A 93 20.12 -13.91 -6.21
C LYS A 93 21.18 -14.93 -5.78
N VAL A 94 20.83 -16.22 -5.84
CA VAL A 94 21.75 -17.30 -5.48
C VAL A 94 22.95 -17.35 -6.44
N THR A 95 22.71 -17.16 -7.76
CA THR A 95 23.78 -17.08 -8.75
C THR A 95 24.76 -15.93 -8.45
N ASN A 96 24.25 -14.77 -8.04
CA ASN A 96 25.11 -13.64 -7.70
C ASN A 96 25.91 -13.91 -6.40
N GLN A 97 25.29 -14.52 -5.40
CA GLN A 97 25.99 -14.92 -4.18
C GLN A 97 27.12 -15.92 -4.49
N LEU A 98 26.86 -16.94 -5.31
CA LEU A 98 27.86 -17.90 -5.74
C LEU A 98 29.04 -17.20 -6.45
N LYS A 99 28.78 -16.22 -7.31
CA LYS A 99 29.83 -15.42 -7.98
C LYS A 99 30.68 -14.62 -6.99
N GLU A 100 30.06 -14.02 -5.96
CA GLU A 100 30.76 -13.32 -4.88
C GLU A 100 31.69 -14.28 -4.09
N GLU A 101 31.26 -15.53 -3.93
CA GLU A 101 32.04 -16.62 -3.34
C GLU A 101 33.07 -17.20 -4.29
N GLY A 102 33.12 -16.79 -5.56
CA GLY A 102 34.04 -17.30 -6.59
C GLY A 102 33.67 -18.66 -7.17
N ILE A 103 32.39 -19.05 -7.03
CA ILE A 103 31.90 -20.36 -7.50
C ILE A 103 31.13 -20.17 -8.80
N ASP A 104 31.45 -20.94 -9.85
CA ASP A 104 30.67 -20.98 -11.09
C ASP A 104 29.48 -21.95 -10.92
N LYS A 105 28.26 -21.42 -11.18
CA LYS A 105 27.01 -22.21 -11.14
C LYS A 105 27.09 -23.49 -11.99
N LYS A 106 27.76 -23.43 -13.16
CA LYS A 106 27.88 -24.57 -14.07
C LYS A 106 28.79 -25.66 -13.51
N GLU A 107 29.85 -25.26 -12.81
CA GLU A 107 30.80 -26.21 -12.16
C GLU A 107 30.10 -26.90 -10.98
N LEU A 108 29.24 -26.19 -10.26
CA LEU A 108 28.48 -26.77 -9.15
C LEU A 108 27.41 -27.78 -9.62
N GLY A 109 26.93 -27.64 -10.86
CA GLY A 109 25.89 -28.47 -11.43
C GLY A 109 24.51 -28.20 -10.84
N ARG A 110 23.45 -28.82 -11.43
CA ARG A 110 22.06 -28.60 -11.04
C ARG A 110 21.79 -29.00 -9.59
N GLU A 111 22.21 -30.16 -9.16
CA GLU A 111 21.98 -30.67 -7.80
C GLU A 111 22.61 -29.78 -6.74
N GLY A 112 23.89 -29.45 -6.91
CA GLY A 112 24.59 -28.56 -5.98
C GLY A 112 24.01 -27.15 -5.94
N PHE A 113 23.55 -26.62 -7.08
CA PHE A 113 22.85 -25.34 -7.12
C PHE A 113 21.52 -25.37 -6.38
N LEU A 114 20.73 -26.44 -6.55
CA LEU A 114 19.45 -26.59 -5.84
C LEU A 114 19.66 -26.72 -4.33
N GLU A 115 20.68 -27.46 -3.88
CA GLU A 115 21.02 -27.54 -2.46
C GLU A 115 21.32 -26.16 -1.85
N ARG A 116 22.12 -25.35 -2.55
CA ARG A 116 22.40 -23.96 -2.13
C ARG A 116 21.15 -23.07 -2.12
N THR A 117 20.23 -23.31 -3.07
CA THR A 117 18.98 -22.54 -3.14
C THR A 117 18.01 -22.92 -2.03
N TRP A 118 17.98 -24.19 -1.63
CA TRP A 118 17.20 -24.62 -0.46
C TRP A 118 17.77 -24.03 0.86
N GLN A 119 19.10 -23.95 1.00
CA GLN A 119 19.72 -23.27 2.15
C GLN A 119 19.34 -21.77 2.19
N TRP A 120 19.37 -21.13 1.03
CA TRP A 120 18.89 -19.74 0.86
C TRP A 120 17.42 -19.58 1.29
N LYS A 121 16.53 -20.52 0.88
CA LYS A 121 15.11 -20.52 1.27
C LYS A 121 14.95 -20.57 2.78
N GLU A 122 15.66 -21.47 3.47
CA GLU A 122 15.56 -21.59 4.94
C GLU A 122 15.97 -20.28 5.64
N GLU A 123 17.04 -19.64 5.22
CA GLU A 123 17.52 -18.39 5.79
C GLU A 123 16.52 -17.25 5.61
N TYR A 124 16.02 -17.07 4.37
CA TYR A 124 15.14 -15.93 4.08
C TYR A 124 13.69 -16.14 4.50
N ALA A 125 13.18 -17.36 4.47
CA ALA A 125 11.86 -17.65 5.01
C ALA A 125 11.83 -17.36 6.52
N GLY A 126 12.82 -17.82 7.29
CA GLY A 126 12.91 -17.52 8.72
C GLY A 126 13.08 -16.02 9.02
N THR A 127 13.78 -15.29 8.16
CA THR A 127 13.89 -13.83 8.27
C THR A 127 12.54 -13.14 8.06
N ILE A 128 11.80 -13.54 7.02
CA ILE A 128 10.47 -13.01 6.69
C ILE A 128 9.47 -13.30 7.84
N GLU A 129 9.46 -14.52 8.32
CA GLU A 129 8.61 -14.94 9.44
C GLU A 129 8.87 -14.06 10.69
N ASN A 130 10.14 -13.85 11.04
CA ASN A 130 10.51 -13.00 12.16
C ASN A 130 10.05 -11.54 11.96
N GLN A 131 10.17 -10.99 10.75
CA GLN A 131 9.70 -9.63 10.43
C GLN A 131 8.18 -9.52 10.59
N LEU A 132 7.42 -10.51 10.13
CA LEU A 132 5.97 -10.55 10.27
C LEU A 132 5.54 -10.67 11.75
N LYS A 133 6.22 -11.52 12.53
CA LYS A 133 5.98 -11.65 13.97
C LYS A 133 6.23 -10.36 14.72
N LYS A 134 7.31 -9.66 14.42
CA LYS A 134 7.59 -8.34 15.01
C LYS A 134 6.59 -7.26 14.62
N LEU A 135 5.97 -7.34 13.44
CA LEU A 135 4.88 -6.45 13.03
C LEU A 135 3.56 -6.78 13.74
N GLY A 136 3.48 -7.90 14.46
CA GLY A 136 2.29 -8.32 15.19
C GLY A 136 1.23 -9.02 14.33
N ILE A 137 1.65 -9.66 13.25
CA ILE A 137 0.74 -10.34 12.29
C ILE A 137 0.11 -11.58 12.91
N SER A 138 -1.22 -11.68 12.90
CA SER A 138 -1.99 -12.74 13.54
C SER A 138 -2.46 -13.84 12.60
N CYS A 139 -1.56 -14.27 11.68
CA CYS A 139 -1.81 -15.40 10.80
C CYS A 139 -1.62 -16.75 11.51
N ASP A 140 -2.19 -17.82 10.96
CA ASP A 140 -2.12 -19.18 11.49
C ASP A 140 -0.78 -19.84 11.13
N TRP A 141 0.22 -19.70 11.99
CA TRP A 141 1.56 -20.24 11.78
C TRP A 141 1.61 -21.77 11.72
N ASP A 142 0.64 -22.46 12.30
CA ASP A 142 0.53 -23.93 12.19
C ASP A 142 0.18 -24.37 10.75
N ARG A 143 -0.27 -23.42 9.91
CA ARG A 143 -0.66 -23.62 8.50
C ARG A 143 0.25 -22.90 7.53
N GLU A 144 1.47 -22.57 7.92
CA GLU A 144 2.46 -21.94 7.02
C GLU A 144 2.73 -22.83 5.81
N ARG A 145 2.75 -22.24 4.63
CA ARG A 145 2.96 -22.94 3.36
C ARG A 145 4.11 -22.32 2.57
N PHE A 146 4.67 -23.13 1.69
CA PHE A 146 5.67 -22.71 0.71
C PHE A 146 5.22 -23.19 -0.68
N THR A 147 5.31 -22.34 -1.70
CA THR A 147 4.83 -22.67 -3.05
C THR A 147 5.46 -23.91 -3.66
N MET A 148 6.60 -24.38 -3.14
CA MET A 148 7.25 -25.65 -3.53
C MET A 148 7.20 -26.73 -2.44
N ASP A 149 6.33 -26.60 -1.43
CA ASP A 149 6.10 -27.73 -0.52
C ASP A 149 5.42 -28.91 -1.24
N GLU A 150 5.41 -30.06 -0.60
CA GLU A 150 4.88 -31.30 -1.20
C GLU A 150 3.43 -31.14 -1.67
N GLY A 151 2.55 -30.54 -0.87
CA GLY A 151 1.14 -30.36 -1.20
C GLY A 151 0.92 -29.37 -2.34
N CYS A 152 1.61 -28.25 -2.32
CA CYS A 152 1.56 -27.26 -3.40
C CYS A 152 2.17 -27.80 -4.70
N SER A 153 3.26 -28.58 -4.62
CA SER A 153 3.86 -29.25 -5.79
C SER A 153 2.92 -30.26 -6.43
N LYS A 154 2.23 -31.06 -5.61
CA LYS A 154 1.18 -31.99 -6.08
C LYS A 154 0.06 -31.25 -6.81
N ALA A 155 -0.35 -30.10 -6.31
CA ALA A 155 -1.37 -29.27 -6.97
C ALA A 155 -0.87 -28.73 -8.33
N VAL A 156 0.37 -28.30 -8.42
CA VAL A 156 0.99 -27.82 -9.67
C VAL A 156 1.02 -28.92 -10.73
N GLU A 157 1.44 -30.13 -10.36
CA GLU A 157 1.45 -31.28 -11.28
C GLU A 157 0.05 -31.64 -11.79
N GLU A 158 -0.92 -31.67 -10.89
CA GLU A 158 -2.32 -31.95 -11.24
C GLU A 158 -2.88 -30.90 -12.20
N VAL A 159 -2.63 -29.62 -11.95
CA VAL A 159 -3.07 -28.54 -12.84
C VAL A 159 -2.43 -28.65 -14.21
N PHE A 160 -1.12 -28.89 -14.29
CA PHE A 160 -0.43 -29.03 -15.57
C PHE A 160 -1.01 -30.18 -16.39
N ILE A 161 -1.15 -31.37 -15.78
CA ILE A 161 -1.67 -32.56 -16.44
C ILE A 161 -3.11 -32.35 -16.89
N SER A 162 -3.97 -31.89 -16.00
CA SER A 162 -5.40 -31.59 -16.30
C SER A 162 -5.57 -30.60 -17.44
N LEU A 163 -4.81 -29.51 -17.46
CA LEU A 163 -4.87 -28.52 -18.55
C LEU A 163 -4.30 -29.08 -19.88
N TYR A 164 -3.27 -29.92 -19.80
CA TYR A 164 -2.72 -30.60 -20.98
C TYR A 164 -3.73 -31.60 -21.59
N GLU A 165 -4.36 -32.44 -20.77
CA GLU A 165 -5.39 -33.40 -21.22
C GLU A 165 -6.60 -32.70 -21.84
N LYS A 166 -6.99 -31.54 -21.31
CA LYS A 166 -8.05 -30.68 -21.87
C LYS A 166 -7.62 -29.93 -23.13
N GLY A 167 -6.35 -30.01 -23.54
CA GLY A 167 -5.79 -29.35 -24.70
C GLY A 167 -5.56 -27.82 -24.53
N TYR A 168 -5.56 -27.33 -23.29
CA TYR A 168 -5.22 -25.94 -22.99
C TYR A 168 -3.70 -25.72 -22.88
N ILE A 169 -2.94 -26.71 -22.38
CA ILE A 169 -1.47 -26.66 -22.43
C ILE A 169 -0.98 -27.31 -23.73
N TYR A 170 -0.05 -26.65 -24.39
CA TYR A 170 0.59 -27.17 -25.59
C TYR A 170 2.05 -26.71 -25.69
N LYS A 171 2.88 -27.46 -26.42
CA LYS A 171 4.23 -27.08 -26.78
C LYS A 171 4.25 -26.55 -28.23
N GLY A 172 4.85 -25.37 -28.44
CA GLY A 172 4.86 -24.73 -29.75
C GLY A 172 5.97 -23.70 -29.91
N SER A 173 6.31 -23.45 -31.19
CA SER A 173 7.27 -22.39 -31.57
C SER A 173 6.52 -21.08 -31.74
N ARG A 174 6.89 -20.10 -30.92
CA ARG A 174 6.36 -18.73 -30.96
C ARG A 174 7.46 -17.73 -30.69
N ILE A 175 7.23 -16.48 -31.11
CA ILE A 175 8.10 -15.39 -30.67
C ILE A 175 7.80 -15.08 -29.20
N ILE A 176 8.85 -15.00 -28.40
CA ILE A 176 8.79 -14.74 -26.97
C ILE A 176 9.78 -13.65 -26.57
N ASN A 177 9.55 -13.01 -25.43
CA ASN A 177 10.53 -12.16 -24.79
C ASN A 177 11.64 -13.04 -24.19
N TRP A 178 12.88 -12.81 -24.56
CA TRP A 178 14.03 -13.57 -24.12
C TRP A 178 15.04 -12.67 -23.41
N CYS A 179 15.48 -13.05 -22.23
CA CYS A 179 16.58 -12.38 -21.54
C CYS A 179 17.93 -13.03 -21.91
N PRO A 180 18.81 -12.36 -22.67
CA PRO A 180 20.09 -12.94 -23.10
C PRO A 180 21.07 -13.13 -21.93
N LYS A 181 20.94 -12.39 -20.84
CA LYS A 181 21.79 -12.50 -19.64
C LYS A 181 21.37 -13.69 -18.77
N CYS A 182 20.07 -13.81 -18.48
CA CYS A 182 19.52 -14.89 -17.68
C CYS A 182 19.33 -16.17 -18.49
N LYS A 183 19.32 -16.07 -19.83
CA LYS A 183 19.09 -17.16 -20.80
C LYS A 183 17.77 -17.89 -20.58
N THR A 184 16.70 -17.12 -20.34
CA THR A 184 15.36 -17.64 -20.10
C THR A 184 14.29 -16.76 -20.77
N SER A 185 13.14 -17.37 -21.05
CA SER A 185 11.93 -16.68 -21.49
C SER A 185 11.35 -15.81 -20.38
N LEU A 186 10.70 -14.72 -20.77
CA LEU A 186 10.00 -13.79 -19.90
C LEU A 186 8.55 -13.69 -20.35
N SER A 187 7.65 -13.47 -19.42
CA SER A 187 6.29 -13.01 -19.73
C SER A 187 6.29 -11.51 -20.11
N ASP A 188 5.27 -11.05 -20.81
CA ASP A 188 5.15 -9.63 -21.21
C ASP A 188 5.22 -8.68 -19.99
N ALA A 189 4.76 -9.15 -18.86
CA ALA A 189 4.69 -8.39 -17.64
C ALA A 189 6.05 -8.28 -16.88
N GLU A 190 7.04 -9.14 -17.19
CA GLU A 190 8.41 -9.06 -16.65
C GLU A 190 9.30 -8.13 -17.50
N VAL A 191 8.71 -7.44 -18.49
CA VAL A 191 9.41 -6.50 -19.37
C VAL A 191 8.99 -5.07 -19.01
N GLU A 192 9.91 -4.33 -18.41
CA GLU A 192 9.75 -2.90 -18.17
C GLU A 192 10.18 -2.11 -19.42
N HIS A 193 9.43 -1.08 -19.80
CA HIS A 193 9.77 -0.24 -20.92
C HIS A 193 10.35 1.09 -20.44
N GLU A 194 11.58 1.36 -20.85
CA GLU A 194 12.30 2.59 -20.55
C GLU A 194 12.59 3.39 -21.82
N ASP A 195 12.35 4.68 -21.79
CA ASP A 195 12.72 5.57 -22.87
C ASP A 195 14.24 5.70 -22.93
N GLN A 196 14.82 5.30 -24.07
CA GLN A 196 16.25 5.36 -24.31
C GLN A 196 16.57 6.18 -25.55
N ASP A 197 17.69 6.91 -25.49
CA ASP A 197 18.23 7.62 -26.64
C ASP A 197 18.73 6.60 -27.67
N GLY A 198 18.14 6.64 -28.84
CA GLY A 198 18.47 5.79 -29.96
C GLY A 198 18.48 6.57 -31.27
N HIS A 199 18.41 5.85 -32.35
CA HIS A 199 18.42 6.44 -33.71
C HIS A 199 17.49 5.69 -34.64
N PHE A 200 16.98 6.36 -35.62
CA PHE A 200 16.49 5.74 -36.85
C PHE A 200 17.60 5.74 -37.89
N TRP A 201 17.98 4.54 -38.32
CA TRP A 201 18.85 4.32 -39.46
C TRP A 201 18.00 4.16 -40.70
N HIS A 202 18.15 5.06 -41.65
CA HIS A 202 17.46 5.04 -42.93
C HIS A 202 18.31 4.30 -43.97
N ILE A 203 17.79 3.22 -44.52
CA ILE A 203 18.53 2.25 -45.32
C ILE A 203 17.81 2.06 -46.68
N LYS A 204 18.59 2.02 -47.78
CA LYS A 204 18.09 1.74 -49.12
C LYS A 204 17.98 0.23 -49.33
N TYR A 205 16.81 -0.21 -49.77
CA TYR A 205 16.58 -1.57 -50.28
C TYR A 205 16.32 -1.48 -51.79
N PRO A 206 17.25 -1.85 -52.67
CA PRO A 206 17.07 -1.84 -54.10
C PRO A 206 15.90 -2.73 -54.53
N ILE A 207 15.12 -2.30 -55.55
CA ILE A 207 14.05 -3.12 -56.11
C ILE A 207 14.63 -3.89 -57.28
N ALA A 208 14.56 -5.22 -57.23
CA ALA A 208 15.14 -6.10 -58.22
C ALA A 208 14.66 -5.75 -59.63
N GLY A 209 15.62 -5.68 -60.59
CA GLY A 209 15.35 -5.39 -62.00
C GLY A 209 14.98 -3.92 -62.30
N THR A 210 15.20 -2.99 -61.34
CA THR A 210 14.94 -1.55 -61.50
C THR A 210 16.06 -0.70 -60.93
N ASP A 211 16.13 0.58 -61.28
CA ASP A 211 17.01 1.57 -60.64
C ASP A 211 16.39 2.21 -59.39
N ARG A 212 15.22 1.73 -58.93
CA ARG A 212 14.49 2.24 -57.75
C ARG A 212 14.90 1.51 -56.48
N PHE A 213 14.68 2.19 -55.37
CA PHE A 213 14.86 1.60 -54.04
C PHE A 213 13.73 2.01 -53.13
N LEU A 214 13.49 1.22 -52.09
CA LEU A 214 12.68 1.57 -50.92
C LEU A 214 13.60 2.09 -49.79
N GLU A 215 13.18 3.17 -49.15
CA GLU A 215 13.84 3.69 -47.96
C GLU A 215 13.13 3.12 -46.73
N ILE A 216 13.86 2.40 -45.91
CA ILE A 216 13.39 1.78 -44.65
C ILE A 216 14.05 2.48 -43.51
N ALA A 217 13.28 2.87 -42.49
CA ALA A 217 13.80 3.38 -41.22
C ALA A 217 13.69 2.30 -40.10
N THR A 218 14.79 1.99 -39.44
CA THR A 218 14.80 1.00 -38.36
C THR A 218 15.57 1.48 -37.13
N THR A 219 15.14 1.11 -35.95
CA THR A 219 15.88 1.29 -34.68
C THR A 219 16.82 0.13 -34.40
N ARG A 220 16.72 -0.97 -35.17
CA ARG A 220 17.47 -2.22 -34.93
C ARG A 220 18.15 -2.73 -36.20
N PRO A 221 19.18 -2.03 -36.73
CA PRO A 221 19.87 -2.45 -37.92
C PRO A 221 20.55 -3.83 -37.82
N GLU A 222 20.91 -4.30 -36.62
CA GLU A 222 21.48 -5.63 -36.40
C GLU A 222 20.57 -6.77 -36.81
N THR A 223 19.24 -6.57 -36.80
CA THR A 223 18.28 -7.62 -37.22
C THR A 223 18.05 -7.69 -38.72
N LEU A 224 18.56 -6.73 -39.50
CA LEU A 224 18.45 -6.65 -40.93
C LEU A 224 18.79 -7.98 -41.63
N LEU A 225 19.80 -8.68 -41.16
CA LEU A 225 20.28 -9.94 -41.75
C LEU A 225 19.16 -11.03 -41.77
N GLY A 226 18.17 -10.92 -40.89
CA GLY A 226 17.01 -11.79 -40.79
C GLY A 226 15.77 -11.33 -41.51
N ASP A 227 15.80 -10.22 -42.25
CA ASP A 227 14.63 -9.69 -42.98
C ASP A 227 14.15 -10.67 -44.06
N THR A 228 12.85 -10.86 -44.17
CA THR A 228 12.24 -11.78 -45.09
C THR A 228 11.17 -11.14 -45.98
N ALA A 229 10.79 -9.89 -45.76
CA ALA A 229 9.94 -9.09 -46.62
C ALA A 229 10.08 -7.61 -46.28
N ILE A 230 9.52 -6.77 -47.14
CA ILE A 230 9.17 -5.39 -46.84
C ILE A 230 7.65 -5.27 -46.95
N ALA A 231 7.01 -4.69 -45.95
CA ALA A 231 5.57 -4.41 -45.94
C ALA A 231 5.30 -2.94 -46.25
N VAL A 232 4.24 -2.68 -47.02
CA VAL A 232 3.70 -1.36 -47.31
C VAL A 232 2.19 -1.37 -47.08
N HIS A 233 1.59 -0.22 -46.84
CA HIS A 233 0.13 -0.18 -46.64
C HIS A 233 -0.59 -0.41 -47.97
N PRO A 234 -1.66 -1.23 -48.06
CA PRO A 234 -2.36 -1.53 -49.31
C PRO A 234 -2.89 -0.29 -50.06
N ASP A 235 -3.27 0.75 -49.30
CA ASP A 235 -3.84 1.97 -49.85
C ASP A 235 -2.81 3.09 -50.04
N ASP A 236 -1.51 2.79 -49.93
CA ASP A 236 -0.45 3.77 -50.17
C ASP A 236 -0.10 3.87 -51.64
N GLU A 237 -0.53 4.96 -52.26
CA GLU A 237 -0.32 5.22 -53.69
C GLU A 237 1.18 5.25 -54.07
N ARG A 238 2.07 5.54 -53.10
CA ARG A 238 3.54 5.62 -53.37
C ARG A 238 4.13 4.27 -53.75
N TYR A 239 3.50 3.18 -53.30
CA TYR A 239 4.08 1.83 -53.33
C TYR A 239 3.20 0.81 -54.08
N LYS A 240 2.02 1.18 -54.57
CA LYS A 240 1.09 0.25 -55.23
C LYS A 240 1.70 -0.47 -56.43
N ASP A 241 2.57 0.19 -57.19
CA ASP A 241 3.18 -0.36 -58.41
C ASP A 241 4.33 -1.34 -58.12
N ILE A 242 4.79 -1.43 -56.89
CA ILE A 242 5.90 -2.30 -56.49
C ILE A 242 5.46 -3.46 -55.60
N VAL A 243 4.24 -3.51 -55.11
CA VAL A 243 3.69 -4.67 -54.37
C VAL A 243 3.79 -5.92 -55.25
N GLY A 244 4.29 -7.02 -54.70
CA GLY A 244 4.54 -8.27 -55.41
C GLY A 244 5.87 -8.34 -56.14
N LYS A 245 6.64 -7.24 -56.24
CA LYS A 245 8.03 -7.28 -56.71
C LYS A 245 8.97 -7.72 -55.60
N MET A 246 10.24 -8.01 -55.96
CA MET A 246 11.29 -8.36 -55.04
C MET A 246 12.18 -7.16 -54.75
N ALA A 247 12.56 -7.02 -53.48
CA ALA A 247 13.63 -6.12 -53.03
C ALA A 247 14.90 -6.92 -52.74
N ILE A 248 16.06 -6.29 -52.90
CA ILE A 248 17.34 -6.90 -52.59
C ILE A 248 17.75 -6.46 -51.18
N LEU A 249 17.89 -7.40 -50.28
CA LEU A 249 18.37 -7.18 -48.91
C LEU A 249 19.84 -6.74 -48.93
N PRO A 250 20.17 -5.53 -48.49
CA PRO A 250 21.57 -5.06 -48.43
C PRO A 250 22.47 -6.00 -47.63
N LEU A 251 23.75 -6.03 -47.93
CA LEU A 251 24.82 -6.83 -47.36
C LEU A 251 24.67 -8.35 -47.54
N VAL A 252 23.44 -8.87 -47.63
CA VAL A 252 23.17 -10.31 -47.79
C VAL A 252 22.91 -10.68 -49.27
N ASN A 253 22.45 -9.73 -50.07
CA ASN A 253 22.06 -9.93 -51.47
C ASN A 253 20.97 -10.97 -51.68
N ARG A 254 20.09 -11.16 -50.69
CA ARG A 254 18.90 -12.02 -50.78
C ARG A 254 17.72 -11.24 -51.30
N GLU A 255 16.99 -11.84 -52.27
CA GLU A 255 15.74 -11.29 -52.76
C GLU A 255 14.62 -11.56 -51.72
N ILE A 256 13.88 -10.53 -51.33
CA ILE A 256 12.75 -10.58 -50.39
C ILE A 256 11.53 -9.92 -51.02
N PRO A 257 10.30 -10.47 -50.83
CA PRO A 257 9.10 -9.91 -51.42
C PRO A 257 8.67 -8.59 -50.77
N ILE A 258 8.03 -7.73 -51.58
CA ILE A 258 7.30 -6.53 -51.14
C ILE A 258 5.85 -6.93 -50.99
N VAL A 259 5.30 -6.92 -49.77
CA VAL A 259 3.94 -7.35 -49.45
C VAL A 259 3.07 -6.16 -49.05
N ALA A 260 1.77 -6.27 -49.23
CA ALA A 260 0.82 -5.26 -48.74
C ALA A 260 0.15 -5.75 -47.45
N ASP A 261 0.26 -4.98 -46.37
CA ASP A 261 -0.34 -5.32 -45.09
C ASP A 261 -0.87 -4.07 -44.34
N TYR A 262 -2.08 -4.15 -43.81
CA TYR A 262 -2.72 -3.08 -43.04
C TYR A 262 -2.02 -2.74 -41.73
N TYR A 263 -1.07 -3.57 -41.30
CA TYR A 263 -0.20 -3.30 -40.14
C TYR A 263 0.61 -2.01 -40.30
N VAL A 264 1.00 -1.68 -41.58
CA VAL A 264 1.85 -0.53 -41.86
C VAL A 264 1.06 0.78 -41.77
N ASP A 265 1.56 1.69 -40.96
CA ASP A 265 1.06 3.06 -40.93
C ASP A 265 1.74 3.88 -42.02
N LYS A 266 0.96 4.29 -43.07
CA LYS A 266 1.45 5.05 -44.22
C LYS A 266 1.93 6.46 -43.87
N GLU A 267 1.48 7.02 -42.75
CA GLU A 267 1.86 8.36 -42.27
C GLU A 267 3.09 8.34 -41.36
N PHE A 268 3.48 7.16 -40.87
CA PHE A 268 4.63 7.01 -39.99
C PHE A 268 5.91 6.67 -40.75
N GLY A 269 7.00 7.43 -40.48
CA GLY A 269 8.32 7.19 -41.04
C GLY A 269 8.33 7.27 -42.56
N THR A 270 8.76 6.20 -43.24
CA THR A 270 8.81 6.12 -44.72
C THR A 270 7.52 5.53 -45.33
N GLY A 271 6.63 4.96 -44.49
CA GLY A 271 5.46 4.19 -44.94
C GLY A 271 5.81 2.79 -45.49
N ALA A 272 7.06 2.37 -45.34
CA ALA A 272 7.52 1.04 -45.67
C ALA A 272 8.31 0.45 -44.45
N VAL A 273 8.01 -0.77 -44.10
CA VAL A 273 8.57 -1.45 -42.90
C VAL A 273 9.27 -2.73 -43.33
N LYS A 274 10.48 -2.95 -42.85
CA LYS A 274 11.16 -4.25 -42.95
C LYS A 274 10.44 -5.26 -42.07
N ILE A 275 10.32 -6.49 -42.54
CA ILE A 275 9.67 -7.58 -41.77
C ILE A 275 10.72 -8.63 -41.41
N THR A 276 10.93 -8.76 -40.09
CA THR A 276 11.87 -9.71 -39.49
C THR A 276 11.12 -10.63 -38.52
N PRO A 277 10.42 -11.65 -38.97
CA PRO A 277 9.50 -12.44 -38.16
C PRO A 277 10.13 -13.08 -36.94
N ALA A 278 11.45 -13.37 -36.99
CA ALA A 278 12.17 -14.01 -35.90
C ALA A 278 12.60 -13.04 -34.75
N HIS A 279 12.47 -11.70 -34.96
CA HIS A 279 13.05 -10.70 -34.05
C HIS A 279 12.09 -9.54 -33.71
N ASP A 280 10.85 -9.59 -34.11
CA ASP A 280 9.80 -8.61 -33.78
C ASP A 280 8.43 -9.29 -33.68
N PRO A 281 7.66 -9.09 -32.59
CA PRO A 281 6.35 -9.73 -32.42
C PRO A 281 5.32 -9.34 -33.49
N ASN A 282 5.33 -8.09 -33.96
CA ASN A 282 4.41 -7.63 -34.98
C ASN A 282 4.80 -8.19 -36.35
N ASP A 283 6.10 -8.21 -36.65
CA ASP A 283 6.63 -8.80 -37.89
C ASP A 283 6.35 -10.32 -37.93
N PHE A 284 6.35 -10.99 -36.77
CA PHE A 284 5.97 -12.41 -36.69
C PHE A 284 4.53 -12.64 -37.13
N GLU A 285 3.58 -11.79 -36.73
CA GLU A 285 2.18 -11.90 -37.15
C GLU A 285 2.02 -11.55 -38.65
N VAL A 286 2.74 -10.53 -39.15
CA VAL A 286 2.81 -10.27 -40.62
C VAL A 286 3.40 -11.48 -41.33
N GLY A 287 4.45 -12.06 -40.80
CA GLY A 287 5.11 -13.27 -41.34
C GLY A 287 4.14 -14.43 -41.48
N LYS A 288 3.30 -14.69 -40.51
CA LYS A 288 2.25 -15.73 -40.57
C LYS A 288 1.21 -15.45 -41.64
N ARG A 289 0.69 -14.22 -41.72
CA ARG A 289 -0.31 -13.82 -42.74
C ARG A 289 0.18 -13.99 -44.16
N HIS A 290 1.47 -13.74 -44.36
CA HIS A 290 2.11 -13.80 -45.67
C HIS A 290 2.96 -15.06 -45.89
N ASN A 291 2.94 -16.02 -44.93
CA ASN A 291 3.72 -17.25 -44.99
C ASN A 291 5.22 -17.00 -45.28
N LEU A 292 5.80 -16.02 -44.57
CA LEU A 292 7.21 -15.64 -44.71
C LEU A 292 8.14 -16.58 -43.90
N PRO A 293 9.40 -16.81 -44.36
CA PRO A 293 10.36 -17.56 -43.60
C PRO A 293 10.74 -16.89 -42.26
N GLU A 294 11.00 -17.69 -41.23
CA GLU A 294 11.47 -17.22 -39.93
C GLU A 294 12.99 -17.43 -39.84
N ILE A 295 13.78 -16.37 -40.00
CA ILE A 295 15.25 -16.44 -39.98
C ILE A 295 15.76 -15.84 -38.67
N ASN A 296 15.99 -16.70 -37.71
CA ASN A 296 16.66 -16.28 -36.47
C ASN A 296 18.16 -16.12 -36.71
N ILE A 297 18.71 -14.93 -36.38
CA ILE A 297 20.13 -14.56 -36.55
C ILE A 297 20.88 -14.42 -35.24
N MET A 298 20.25 -14.67 -34.10
CA MET A 298 20.87 -14.50 -32.77
C MET A 298 20.93 -15.82 -32.01
N ASN A 299 21.99 -15.97 -31.23
CA ASN A 299 22.14 -16.98 -30.19
C ASN A 299 21.40 -16.58 -28.91
N ASP A 300 21.34 -17.49 -27.93
CA ASP A 300 20.67 -17.27 -26.63
C ASP A 300 21.29 -16.16 -25.77
N ASP A 301 22.55 -15.80 -26.02
CA ASP A 301 23.25 -14.68 -25.39
C ASP A 301 23.24 -13.39 -26.19
N ALA A 302 22.38 -13.35 -27.23
CA ALA A 302 22.23 -12.24 -28.18
C ALA A 302 23.53 -11.93 -28.97
N THR A 303 24.47 -12.86 -29.08
CA THR A 303 25.49 -12.81 -30.11
C THR A 303 24.88 -13.21 -31.45
N ILE A 304 25.43 -12.67 -32.55
CA ILE A 304 25.00 -13.05 -33.91
C ILE A 304 25.40 -14.50 -34.16
N ASN A 305 24.50 -15.31 -34.69
CA ASN A 305 24.77 -16.71 -35.03
C ASN A 305 25.36 -16.88 -36.41
N GLU A 306 25.61 -18.12 -36.83
CA GLU A 306 26.23 -18.43 -38.12
C GLU A 306 25.53 -17.87 -39.36
N LYS A 307 24.18 -17.66 -39.27
CA LYS A 307 23.38 -17.05 -40.35
C LYS A 307 23.70 -15.59 -40.57
N GLY A 308 24.34 -14.91 -39.62
CA GLY A 308 24.84 -13.54 -39.76
C GLY A 308 26.15 -13.39 -40.55
N GLY A 309 26.68 -14.49 -41.10
CA GLY A 309 27.90 -14.49 -41.96
C GLY A 309 29.11 -13.87 -41.24
N LYS A 310 29.70 -12.81 -41.83
CA LYS A 310 30.91 -12.19 -41.27
C LYS A 310 30.71 -11.55 -39.88
N TYR A 311 29.45 -11.32 -39.46
CA TYR A 311 29.15 -10.79 -38.13
C TYR A 311 28.93 -11.85 -37.07
N ALA A 312 29.01 -13.15 -37.41
CA ALA A 312 28.83 -14.27 -36.51
C ALA A 312 29.78 -14.17 -35.32
N GLY A 313 29.26 -14.40 -34.10
CA GLY A 313 30.01 -14.32 -32.86
C GLY A 313 30.12 -12.92 -32.26
N MET A 314 29.75 -11.85 -32.98
CA MET A 314 29.70 -10.50 -32.42
C MET A 314 28.53 -10.32 -31.47
N ASP A 315 28.72 -9.54 -30.38
CA ASP A 315 27.61 -9.01 -29.59
C ASP A 315 26.69 -8.18 -30.47
N ARG A 316 25.36 -8.20 -30.18
CA ARG A 316 24.35 -7.50 -30.97
C ARG A 316 24.65 -6.01 -31.19
N TYR A 317 25.20 -5.30 -30.20
CA TYR A 317 25.52 -3.87 -30.32
C TYR A 317 26.83 -3.64 -31.09
N GLU A 318 27.79 -4.53 -31.00
CA GLU A 318 28.99 -4.50 -31.83
C GLU A 318 28.65 -4.82 -33.30
N ALA A 319 27.80 -5.82 -33.52
CA ALA A 319 27.29 -6.15 -34.83
C ALA A 319 26.50 -4.99 -35.44
N ARG A 320 25.64 -4.28 -34.65
CA ARG A 320 24.93 -3.06 -35.07
C ARG A 320 25.90 -2.03 -35.63
N LYS A 321 26.98 -1.74 -34.92
CA LYS A 321 28.01 -0.76 -35.34
C LYS A 321 28.69 -1.20 -36.64
N ALA A 322 29.08 -2.48 -36.73
CA ALA A 322 29.72 -3.02 -37.91
C ALA A 322 28.79 -3.01 -39.15
N ILE A 323 27.52 -3.41 -39.00
CA ILE A 323 26.50 -3.42 -40.03
C ILE A 323 26.24 -1.99 -40.54
N VAL A 324 26.10 -1.02 -39.66
CA VAL A 324 25.90 0.38 -40.03
C VAL A 324 27.09 0.94 -40.81
N ALA A 325 28.33 0.62 -40.39
CA ALA A 325 29.53 1.02 -41.10
C ALA A 325 29.61 0.41 -42.52
N ASP A 326 29.29 -0.87 -42.65
CA ASP A 326 29.26 -1.52 -43.98
C ASP A 326 28.13 -1.01 -44.90
N LEU A 327 26.98 -0.66 -44.34
CA LEU A 327 25.89 -0.03 -45.07
C LEU A 327 26.29 1.36 -45.61
N ASP A 328 27.05 2.11 -44.82
CA ASP A 328 27.57 3.44 -45.22
C ASP A 328 28.62 3.30 -46.30
N GLU A 329 29.62 2.39 -46.11
CA GLU A 329 30.66 2.13 -47.09
C GLU A 329 30.11 1.68 -48.44
N GLN A 330 29.08 0.85 -48.47
CA GLN A 330 28.43 0.36 -49.69
C GLN A 330 27.35 1.32 -50.24
N GLY A 331 27.11 2.46 -49.59
CA GLY A 331 26.17 3.49 -50.07
C GLY A 331 24.67 3.16 -49.85
N TYR A 332 24.37 2.21 -48.98
CA TYR A 332 23.00 1.87 -48.63
C TYR A 332 22.46 2.71 -47.45
N LEU A 333 23.32 3.30 -46.60
CA LEU A 333 22.90 4.20 -45.53
C LEU A 333 22.51 5.57 -46.12
N VAL A 334 21.28 6.04 -45.86
CA VAL A 334 20.77 7.33 -46.35
C VAL A 334 21.08 8.44 -45.35
N LYS A 335 20.68 8.22 -44.08
CA LYS A 335 20.84 9.15 -42.96
C LYS A 335 20.65 8.44 -41.67
N VAL A 336 21.10 9.09 -40.60
CA VAL A 336 20.88 8.65 -39.19
C VAL A 336 20.15 9.79 -38.46
N VAL A 337 19.00 9.53 -37.87
CA VAL A 337 18.18 10.53 -37.21
C VAL A 337 18.07 10.14 -35.75
N PRO A 338 18.42 11.00 -34.75
CA PRO A 338 18.18 10.74 -33.36
C PRO A 338 16.70 10.46 -33.09
N HIS A 339 16.44 9.45 -32.31
CA HIS A 339 15.08 9.03 -31.99
C HIS A 339 15.04 8.41 -30.57
N MET A 340 14.23 9.00 -29.69
CA MET A 340 13.94 8.42 -28.40
C MET A 340 12.84 7.38 -28.55
N HIS A 341 13.03 6.19 -28.03
CA HIS A 341 12.03 5.11 -28.10
C HIS A 341 12.06 4.24 -26.87
N ALA A 342 10.90 3.65 -26.55
CA ALA A 342 10.76 2.72 -25.45
C ALA A 342 11.46 1.40 -25.75
N VAL A 343 12.39 1.01 -24.88
CA VAL A 343 13.13 -0.26 -24.99
C VAL A 343 12.72 -1.17 -23.85
N GLY A 344 12.32 -2.40 -24.18
CA GLY A 344 11.98 -3.41 -23.18
C GLY A 344 13.23 -3.92 -22.45
N THR A 345 13.20 -3.89 -21.12
CA THR A 345 14.26 -4.41 -20.25
C THR A 345 13.68 -5.43 -19.27
N HIS A 346 14.48 -6.41 -18.88
CA HIS A 346 14.10 -7.39 -17.88
C HIS A 346 14.12 -6.76 -16.48
N ASP A 347 13.01 -6.73 -15.79
CA ASP A 347 12.81 -6.08 -14.49
C ASP A 347 13.79 -6.54 -13.38
N ARG A 348 14.35 -7.76 -13.49
CA ARG A 348 15.25 -8.35 -12.49
C ARG A 348 16.74 -8.07 -12.74
N CYS A 349 17.14 -7.97 -13.99
CA CYS A 349 18.58 -7.83 -14.33
C CYS A 349 18.91 -6.59 -15.16
N GLY A 350 17.91 -5.79 -15.55
CA GLY A 350 18.04 -4.54 -16.33
C GLY A 350 18.58 -4.74 -17.75
N THR A 351 18.64 -5.98 -18.24
CA THR A 351 19.16 -6.26 -19.58
C THR A 351 18.05 -6.08 -20.63
N THR A 352 18.39 -5.43 -21.75
CA THR A 352 17.49 -5.31 -22.90
C THR A 352 17.05 -6.69 -23.39
N VAL A 353 15.73 -6.85 -23.49
CA VAL A 353 15.08 -8.09 -23.91
C VAL A 353 15.21 -8.27 -25.42
N GLU A 354 15.38 -9.50 -25.87
CA GLU A 354 15.36 -9.87 -27.29
C GLU A 354 14.11 -10.69 -27.63
N PRO A 355 13.28 -10.25 -28.56
CA PRO A 355 12.26 -11.10 -29.15
C PRO A 355 12.93 -12.22 -29.96
N LEU A 356 12.69 -13.47 -29.57
CA LEU A 356 13.24 -14.65 -30.25
C LEU A 356 12.16 -15.71 -30.47
N ILE A 357 12.20 -16.42 -31.58
CA ILE A 357 11.37 -17.62 -31.80
C ILE A 357 12.01 -18.80 -31.08
N LYS A 358 11.26 -19.36 -30.15
CA LYS A 358 11.65 -20.56 -29.41
C LYS A 358 10.48 -21.51 -29.21
N GLN A 359 10.80 -22.79 -29.11
CA GLN A 359 9.82 -23.79 -28.71
C GLN A 359 9.65 -23.73 -27.18
N GLN A 360 8.42 -23.45 -26.74
CA GLN A 360 8.07 -23.25 -25.33
C GLN A 360 6.74 -23.96 -25.02
N TRP A 361 6.44 -24.09 -23.74
CA TRP A 361 5.13 -24.51 -23.25
C TRP A 361 4.23 -23.30 -23.03
N PHE A 362 2.99 -23.39 -23.49
CA PHE A 362 2.00 -22.33 -23.44
C PHE A 362 0.67 -22.83 -22.89
N VAL A 363 -0.05 -21.92 -22.22
CA VAL A 363 -1.46 -22.08 -21.86
C VAL A 363 -2.32 -21.24 -22.81
N LYS A 364 -3.31 -21.86 -23.45
CA LYS A 364 -4.35 -21.15 -24.23
C LYS A 364 -5.27 -20.41 -23.26
N MET A 365 -5.36 -19.10 -23.39
CA MET A 365 -6.06 -18.28 -22.42
C MET A 365 -7.49 -17.90 -22.82
N ASP A 366 -7.87 -17.94 -24.09
CA ASP A 366 -9.16 -17.44 -24.58
C ASP A 366 -10.37 -18.03 -23.83
N GLU A 367 -10.40 -19.34 -23.64
CA GLU A 367 -11.52 -20.01 -22.96
C GLU A 367 -11.44 -19.86 -21.42
N LEU A 368 -10.22 -19.84 -20.87
CA LEU A 368 -9.99 -19.69 -19.44
C LEU A 368 -10.32 -18.26 -18.93
N ALA A 369 -10.22 -17.25 -19.79
CA ALA A 369 -10.54 -15.86 -19.45
C ALA A 369 -12.06 -15.60 -19.34
N LYS A 370 -12.91 -16.36 -20.06
CA LYS A 370 -14.36 -16.12 -20.12
C LYS A 370 -15.05 -16.20 -18.74
N PRO A 371 -14.84 -17.26 -17.92
CA PRO A 371 -15.41 -17.31 -16.58
C PRO A 371 -14.93 -16.14 -15.69
N ALA A 372 -13.65 -15.75 -15.79
CA ALA A 372 -13.08 -14.66 -15.04
C ALA A 372 -13.72 -13.29 -15.39
N ILE A 373 -13.98 -13.03 -16.68
CA ILE A 373 -14.72 -11.85 -17.14
C ILE A 373 -16.15 -11.88 -16.60
N ASN A 374 -16.80 -13.04 -16.66
CA ASN A 374 -18.17 -13.19 -16.20
C ASN A 374 -18.32 -12.99 -14.69
N ALA A 375 -17.37 -13.43 -13.89
CA ALA A 375 -17.38 -13.29 -12.44
C ALA A 375 -17.52 -11.82 -11.99
N LEU A 376 -16.79 -10.93 -12.64
CA LEU A 376 -16.90 -9.50 -12.37
C LEU A 376 -18.26 -8.94 -12.84
N LYS A 377 -18.73 -9.33 -14.04
CA LYS A 377 -20.01 -8.86 -14.59
C LYS A 377 -21.22 -9.30 -13.79
N THR A 378 -21.16 -10.45 -13.14
CA THR A 378 -22.25 -10.99 -12.29
C THR A 378 -22.17 -10.51 -10.85
N GLY A 379 -21.05 -9.86 -10.44
CA GLY A 379 -20.83 -9.43 -9.06
C GLY A 379 -20.37 -10.56 -8.12
N GLU A 380 -20.03 -11.75 -8.66
CA GLU A 380 -19.42 -12.84 -7.89
C GLU A 380 -18.01 -12.45 -7.40
N LEU A 381 -17.32 -11.65 -8.21
CA LEU A 381 -16.07 -11.00 -7.88
C LEU A 381 -16.23 -9.47 -7.92
N ARG A 382 -15.69 -8.77 -6.95
CA ARG A 382 -15.66 -7.30 -6.92
C ARG A 382 -14.30 -6.76 -6.50
N PHE A 383 -13.93 -5.60 -7.02
CA PHE A 383 -12.76 -4.86 -6.58
C PHE A 383 -13.13 -3.71 -5.64
N VAL A 384 -12.31 -3.49 -4.65
CA VAL A 384 -12.37 -2.31 -3.79
C VAL A 384 -11.03 -1.57 -3.91
N PRO A 385 -11.01 -0.37 -4.52
CA PRO A 385 -12.13 0.36 -5.14
C PRO A 385 -12.47 -0.16 -6.55
N GLU A 386 -13.72 0.03 -6.96
CA GLU A 386 -14.30 -0.43 -8.22
C GLU A 386 -13.56 0.06 -9.49
N ARG A 387 -12.80 1.16 -9.39
CA ARG A 387 -12.02 1.68 -10.54
C ARG A 387 -11.05 0.66 -11.15
N PHE A 388 -10.64 -0.35 -10.40
CA PHE A 388 -9.74 -1.41 -10.87
C PHE A 388 -10.43 -2.47 -11.73
N ASP A 389 -11.76 -2.51 -11.77
CA ASP A 389 -12.54 -3.36 -12.67
C ASP A 389 -12.13 -3.16 -14.12
N LYS A 390 -11.88 -1.90 -14.53
CA LYS A 390 -11.47 -1.55 -15.89
C LYS A 390 -10.08 -2.12 -16.24
N ILE A 391 -9.16 -2.12 -15.30
CA ILE A 391 -7.82 -2.67 -15.49
C ILE A 391 -7.91 -4.20 -15.62
N TYR A 392 -8.66 -4.84 -14.74
CA TYR A 392 -8.88 -6.28 -14.76
C TYR A 392 -9.51 -6.74 -16.08
N LEU A 393 -10.60 -6.10 -16.53
CA LEU A 393 -11.25 -6.41 -17.79
C LEU A 393 -10.36 -6.16 -19.00
N HIS A 394 -9.63 -5.04 -19.03
CA HIS A 394 -8.73 -4.71 -20.13
C HIS A 394 -7.68 -5.82 -20.37
N TRP A 395 -7.08 -6.33 -19.30
CA TRP A 395 -6.12 -7.43 -19.41
C TRP A 395 -6.76 -8.74 -19.86
N LEU A 396 -7.94 -9.08 -19.38
CA LEU A 396 -8.64 -10.32 -19.77
C LEU A 396 -9.19 -10.28 -21.20
N GLU A 397 -9.70 -9.13 -21.66
CA GLU A 397 -10.22 -8.97 -23.02
C GLU A 397 -9.12 -8.94 -24.09
N ASN A 398 -7.88 -8.63 -23.71
CA ASN A 398 -6.71 -8.61 -24.58
C ASN A 398 -5.68 -9.71 -24.24
N ILE A 399 -6.09 -10.74 -23.50
CA ILE A 399 -5.17 -11.75 -23.01
C ILE A 399 -4.62 -12.60 -24.15
N LYS A 400 -3.31 -12.84 -24.11
CA LYS A 400 -2.60 -13.73 -25.04
C LYS A 400 -2.26 -15.05 -24.37
N ASP A 401 -1.90 -16.06 -25.18
CA ASP A 401 -1.40 -17.33 -24.66
C ASP A 401 -0.21 -17.10 -23.73
N TRP A 402 -0.26 -17.73 -22.59
CA TRP A 402 0.74 -17.56 -21.53
C TRP A 402 1.90 -18.53 -21.70
N CYS A 403 3.13 -18.05 -21.91
CA CYS A 403 4.34 -18.84 -21.90
C CYS A 403 4.68 -19.24 -20.45
N ILE A 404 4.64 -20.53 -20.16
CA ILE A 404 4.82 -21.06 -18.79
C ILE A 404 6.17 -21.73 -18.54
N SER A 405 6.98 -22.00 -19.54
CA SER A 405 8.30 -22.65 -19.36
C SER A 405 9.41 -21.62 -19.14
N ARG A 406 10.34 -21.95 -18.26
CA ARG A 406 11.52 -21.14 -17.90
C ARG A 406 12.77 -22.03 -17.92
N GLN A 407 13.86 -21.55 -18.53
CA GLN A 407 15.14 -22.25 -18.67
C GLN A 407 16.03 -21.99 -17.47
N ILE A 408 15.50 -22.29 -16.28
CA ILE A 408 16.18 -22.14 -14.98
C ILE A 408 16.11 -23.45 -14.21
N TRP A 409 16.88 -23.58 -13.15
CA TRP A 409 16.91 -24.81 -12.35
C TRP A 409 15.98 -24.77 -11.14
N TRP A 410 15.77 -23.58 -10.59
CA TRP A 410 14.92 -23.38 -9.41
C TRP A 410 13.45 -23.18 -9.79
N GLY A 411 12.60 -24.10 -9.38
CA GLY A 411 11.16 -24.07 -9.62
C GLY A 411 10.59 -25.46 -9.83
N HIS A 412 9.29 -25.51 -10.10
CA HIS A 412 8.59 -26.77 -10.43
C HIS A 412 8.99 -27.26 -11.80
N ARG A 413 9.63 -28.40 -11.86
CA ARG A 413 10.05 -29.01 -13.13
C ARG A 413 8.85 -29.50 -13.94
N ILE A 414 8.85 -29.20 -15.23
CA ILE A 414 7.74 -29.59 -16.12
C ILE A 414 7.59 -31.11 -16.14
N PRO A 415 6.34 -31.66 -15.91
CA PRO A 415 6.11 -33.09 -15.84
C PRO A 415 5.92 -33.70 -17.24
N ALA A 416 6.89 -33.47 -18.13
CA ALA A 416 6.95 -34.01 -19.48
C ALA A 416 8.22 -34.84 -19.65
N TYR A 417 8.12 -36.05 -20.21
CA TYR A 417 9.20 -37.02 -20.33
C TYR A 417 9.41 -37.37 -21.79
N TYR A 418 10.59 -37.04 -22.35
CA TYR A 418 10.97 -37.32 -23.72
C TYR A 418 11.57 -38.69 -23.84
N CYS A 419 11.07 -39.50 -24.78
CA CYS A 419 11.63 -40.76 -25.11
C CYS A 419 13.01 -40.58 -25.81
N ASP A 420 14.04 -41.20 -25.26
CA ASP A 420 15.41 -41.04 -25.74
C ASP A 420 15.65 -41.68 -27.14
N GLU A 421 14.73 -42.57 -27.61
CA GLU A 421 14.81 -43.19 -28.92
C GLU A 421 13.98 -42.47 -30.01
N CYS A 422 12.72 -42.15 -29.75
CA CYS A 422 11.85 -41.58 -30.79
C CYS A 422 11.66 -40.07 -30.67
N GLY A 423 12.08 -39.45 -29.53
CA GLY A 423 11.95 -37.99 -29.30
C GLY A 423 10.52 -37.51 -28.97
N GLU A 424 9.52 -38.42 -29.00
CA GLU A 424 8.17 -38.11 -28.58
C GLU A 424 8.09 -37.96 -27.06
N PHE A 425 7.18 -37.11 -26.56
CA PHE A 425 7.05 -36.88 -25.13
C PHE A 425 5.72 -37.40 -24.57
N VAL A 426 5.73 -37.71 -23.28
CA VAL A 426 4.59 -38.07 -22.49
C VAL A 426 4.47 -37.13 -21.30
N VAL A 427 3.26 -36.63 -21.07
CA VAL A 427 2.97 -35.83 -19.85
C VAL A 427 2.40 -36.79 -18.80
N ALA A 428 3.07 -36.88 -17.67
CA ALA A 428 2.69 -37.78 -16.57
C ALA A 428 3.22 -37.28 -15.23
N ARG A 429 2.61 -37.76 -14.11
CA ARG A 429 3.12 -37.46 -12.75
C ARG A 429 4.48 -38.12 -12.48
N GLU A 430 4.62 -39.33 -12.94
CA GLU A 430 5.84 -40.11 -12.78
C GLU A 430 6.40 -40.48 -14.15
N MET A 431 7.70 -40.81 -14.18
CA MET A 431 8.37 -41.27 -15.40
C MET A 431 7.67 -42.55 -15.92
N PRO A 432 7.23 -42.55 -17.21
CA PRO A 432 6.56 -43.69 -17.78
C PRO A 432 7.48 -44.91 -17.82
N GLU A 433 6.94 -46.10 -17.57
CA GLU A 433 7.71 -47.32 -17.67
C GLU A 433 8.09 -47.68 -19.14
N LYS A 434 7.22 -47.32 -20.09
CA LYS A 434 7.41 -47.56 -21.53
C LYS A 434 6.85 -46.43 -22.38
N CYS A 435 7.54 -46.11 -23.46
CA CYS A 435 7.07 -45.19 -24.48
C CYS A 435 5.85 -45.79 -25.22
N PRO A 436 4.71 -45.09 -25.27
CA PRO A 436 3.53 -45.55 -25.98
C PRO A 436 3.74 -45.62 -27.50
N HIS A 437 4.75 -44.93 -28.06
CA HIS A 437 5.01 -44.87 -29.48
C HIS A 437 6.01 -45.91 -29.96
N CYS A 438 7.11 -46.16 -29.24
CA CYS A 438 8.17 -47.06 -29.68
C CYS A 438 8.51 -48.17 -28.68
N GLY A 439 7.95 -48.14 -27.46
CA GLY A 439 8.21 -49.14 -26.43
C GLY A 439 9.52 -48.98 -25.64
N CYS A 440 10.31 -47.97 -25.91
CA CYS A 440 11.53 -47.64 -25.17
C CYS A 440 11.23 -47.39 -23.68
N THR A 441 12.19 -47.74 -22.81
CA THR A 441 12.07 -47.55 -21.34
C THR A 441 12.94 -46.44 -20.79
N HIS A 442 13.64 -45.72 -21.67
CA HIS A 442 14.51 -44.62 -21.27
C HIS A 442 13.88 -43.28 -21.65
N PHE A 443 13.81 -42.41 -20.67
CA PHE A 443 13.23 -41.06 -20.81
C PHE A 443 14.11 -40.03 -20.13
N THR A 444 14.11 -38.85 -20.73
CA THR A 444 14.67 -37.67 -20.14
C THR A 444 13.54 -36.67 -19.80
N GLN A 445 13.41 -36.26 -18.52
CA GLN A 445 12.42 -35.29 -18.14
C GLN A 445 12.78 -33.90 -18.70
N ASP A 446 11.79 -33.10 -19.09
CA ASP A 446 11.99 -31.72 -19.54
C ASP A 446 12.86 -30.97 -18.54
N GLU A 447 13.87 -30.23 -19.03
CA GLU A 447 14.82 -29.51 -18.18
C GLU A 447 14.26 -28.20 -17.68
N ASP A 448 13.24 -27.66 -18.36
CA ASP A 448 12.60 -26.41 -18.03
C ASP A 448 11.75 -26.52 -16.75
N THR A 449 11.63 -25.40 -16.04
CA THR A 449 10.71 -25.24 -14.91
C THR A 449 9.53 -24.38 -15.28
N LEU A 450 8.49 -24.43 -14.47
CA LEU A 450 7.30 -23.59 -14.65
C LEU A 450 7.54 -22.16 -14.14
N ASP A 451 6.89 -21.21 -14.76
CA ASP A 451 6.77 -19.85 -14.30
C ASP A 451 6.29 -19.81 -12.84
N THR A 452 6.88 -18.97 -11.99
CA THR A 452 6.50 -18.84 -10.57
C THR A 452 5.01 -18.54 -10.39
N TRP A 453 4.43 -17.78 -11.33
CA TRP A 453 3.01 -17.45 -11.31
C TRP A 453 2.08 -18.64 -11.57
N PHE A 454 2.60 -19.75 -12.08
CA PHE A 454 1.82 -20.97 -12.29
C PHE A 454 1.43 -21.60 -10.96
N SER A 455 2.37 -21.72 -10.02
CA SER A 455 2.08 -22.21 -8.66
C SER A 455 1.36 -21.17 -7.80
N SER A 456 1.76 -19.89 -7.90
CA SER A 456 1.14 -18.81 -7.14
C SER A 456 -0.35 -18.60 -7.50
N ALA A 457 -0.75 -18.93 -8.73
CA ALA A 457 -2.15 -18.90 -9.16
C ALA A 457 -3.06 -19.91 -8.45
N LEU A 458 -2.50 -20.92 -7.81
CA LEU A 458 -3.23 -21.97 -7.11
C LEU A 458 -3.39 -21.68 -5.62
N TRP A 459 -2.76 -20.63 -5.12
CA TRP A 459 -2.59 -20.33 -3.70
C TRP A 459 -3.87 -20.42 -2.86
N PRO A 460 -5.03 -19.87 -3.28
CA PRO A 460 -6.25 -19.91 -2.48
C PRO A 460 -6.79 -21.31 -2.19
N PHE A 461 -6.49 -22.30 -3.02
CA PHE A 461 -7.00 -23.67 -2.87
C PHE A 461 -5.91 -24.71 -2.67
N SER A 462 -4.71 -24.54 -3.21
CA SER A 462 -3.59 -25.45 -2.96
C SER A 462 -3.15 -25.44 -1.50
N THR A 463 -3.21 -24.28 -0.85
CA THR A 463 -2.90 -24.13 0.58
C THR A 463 -3.87 -24.85 1.51
N LEU A 464 -5.09 -25.12 1.04
CA LEU A 464 -6.14 -25.86 1.74
C LEU A 464 -6.17 -27.36 1.38
N GLY A 465 -5.16 -27.83 0.62
CA GLY A 465 -4.95 -29.24 0.35
C GLY A 465 -5.50 -29.75 -0.99
N TRP A 466 -6.06 -28.89 -1.86
CA TRP A 466 -6.39 -29.32 -3.22
C TRP A 466 -5.15 -29.89 -3.95
N PRO A 467 -5.24 -31.01 -4.72
CA PRO A 467 -6.43 -31.60 -5.32
C PRO A 467 -7.19 -32.57 -4.42
N ASP A 468 -6.71 -32.84 -3.21
CA ASP A 468 -7.43 -33.70 -2.28
C ASP A 468 -8.72 -33.02 -1.76
N LYS A 469 -9.72 -33.80 -1.43
CA LYS A 469 -10.96 -33.32 -0.82
C LYS A 469 -10.79 -33.24 0.69
N THR A 470 -10.18 -32.13 1.17
CA THR A 470 -9.96 -31.93 2.58
C THR A 470 -11.17 -31.23 3.24
N GLU A 471 -11.32 -31.38 4.55
CA GLU A 471 -12.34 -30.66 5.32
C GLU A 471 -12.06 -29.16 5.32
N ASP A 472 -10.79 -28.76 5.32
CA ASP A 472 -10.36 -27.37 5.23
C ASP A 472 -10.79 -26.73 3.91
N LEU A 473 -10.59 -27.42 2.78
CA LEU A 473 -11.01 -26.94 1.48
C LEU A 473 -12.53 -26.78 1.39
N ASP A 474 -13.30 -27.74 1.96
CA ASP A 474 -14.76 -27.69 1.95
C ASP A 474 -15.32 -26.54 2.81
N TYR A 475 -14.62 -26.17 3.90
CA TYR A 475 -15.11 -25.21 4.85
C TYR A 475 -14.57 -23.79 4.62
N PHE A 476 -13.28 -23.63 4.33
CA PHE A 476 -12.61 -22.35 4.23
C PHE A 476 -12.50 -21.78 2.80
N TYR A 477 -12.80 -22.57 1.76
CA TYR A 477 -12.77 -22.11 0.37
C TYR A 477 -14.18 -21.89 -0.20
N PRO A 478 -14.41 -20.81 -0.97
CA PRO A 478 -13.49 -19.76 -1.39
C PRO A 478 -13.10 -18.81 -0.26
N THR A 479 -11.98 -18.10 -0.44
CA THR A 479 -11.58 -17.04 0.49
C THR A 479 -12.51 -15.83 0.40
N ASP A 480 -12.72 -15.09 1.50
CA ASP A 480 -13.64 -13.96 1.55
C ASP A 480 -13.04 -12.70 0.93
N VAL A 481 -11.79 -12.43 1.25
CA VAL A 481 -11.06 -11.25 0.75
C VAL A 481 -9.64 -11.62 0.35
N LEU A 482 -9.21 -11.08 -0.79
CA LEU A 482 -7.82 -11.02 -1.17
C LEU A 482 -7.34 -9.59 -1.04
N VAL A 483 -6.25 -9.35 -0.32
CA VAL A 483 -5.61 -8.02 -0.23
C VAL A 483 -4.33 -8.06 -1.05
N THR A 484 -4.12 -7.07 -1.91
CA THR A 484 -2.93 -7.00 -2.77
C THR A 484 -2.71 -5.62 -3.36
N GLY A 485 -1.48 -5.35 -3.82
CA GLY A 485 -1.15 -4.15 -4.59
C GLY A 485 -1.77 -4.16 -6.00
N TYR A 486 -2.03 -2.97 -6.53
CA TYR A 486 -2.59 -2.84 -7.89
C TYR A 486 -1.63 -3.31 -8.99
N ASP A 487 -0.35 -3.35 -8.73
CA ASP A 487 0.71 -3.71 -9.69
C ASP A 487 0.74 -5.20 -10.04
N ILE A 488 0.12 -6.07 -9.23
CA ILE A 488 0.05 -7.51 -9.49
C ILE A 488 -1.35 -8.03 -9.84
N ILE A 489 -2.28 -7.17 -10.23
CA ILE A 489 -3.62 -7.58 -10.69
C ILE A 489 -3.50 -8.55 -11.86
N PHE A 490 -2.69 -8.21 -12.89
CA PHE A 490 -2.49 -9.07 -14.04
C PHE A 490 -1.71 -10.34 -13.69
N PHE A 491 -0.63 -10.21 -12.96
CA PHE A 491 0.26 -11.32 -12.65
C PHE A 491 -0.36 -12.38 -11.77
N TRP A 492 -1.14 -11.95 -10.77
CA TRP A 492 -1.60 -12.83 -9.71
C TRP A 492 -3.12 -12.94 -9.63
N VAL A 493 -3.83 -11.82 -9.51
CA VAL A 493 -5.30 -11.84 -9.32
C VAL A 493 -5.99 -12.55 -10.47
N ILE A 494 -5.72 -12.14 -11.71
CA ILE A 494 -6.32 -12.74 -12.91
C ILE A 494 -6.03 -14.23 -12.99
N ARG A 495 -4.77 -14.62 -12.71
CA ARG A 495 -4.33 -16.02 -12.77
C ARG A 495 -4.99 -16.88 -11.70
N MET A 496 -5.17 -16.36 -10.48
CA MET A 496 -5.92 -17.07 -9.45
C MET A 496 -7.39 -17.25 -9.85
N VAL A 497 -8.02 -16.23 -10.42
CA VAL A 497 -9.44 -16.31 -10.79
C VAL A 497 -9.70 -17.36 -11.86
N PHE A 498 -8.96 -17.35 -12.98
CA PHE A 498 -9.18 -18.37 -14.00
C PHE A 498 -8.79 -19.79 -13.53
N SER A 499 -7.74 -19.91 -12.70
CA SER A 499 -7.35 -21.21 -12.11
C SER A 499 -8.41 -21.73 -11.15
N GLY A 500 -8.99 -20.86 -10.31
CA GLY A 500 -10.10 -21.21 -9.44
C GLY A 500 -11.27 -21.82 -10.22
N TYR A 501 -11.71 -21.14 -11.28
CA TYR A 501 -12.78 -21.67 -12.14
C TYR A 501 -12.41 -22.95 -12.88
N ALA A 502 -11.20 -23.03 -13.41
CA ALA A 502 -10.75 -24.18 -14.19
C ALA A 502 -10.67 -25.49 -13.37
N HIS A 503 -10.38 -25.38 -12.06
CA HIS A 503 -10.07 -26.53 -11.21
C HIS A 503 -11.08 -26.76 -10.07
N THR A 504 -11.72 -25.72 -9.55
CA THR A 504 -12.72 -25.83 -8.47
C THR A 504 -14.15 -25.47 -8.92
N GLY A 505 -14.29 -24.83 -10.09
CA GLY A 505 -15.59 -24.38 -10.62
C GLY A 505 -16.14 -23.13 -9.93
N LYS A 506 -15.37 -22.46 -9.08
CA LYS A 506 -15.77 -21.29 -8.30
C LYS A 506 -14.72 -20.17 -8.40
N ALA A 507 -15.16 -18.92 -8.18
CA ALA A 507 -14.23 -17.83 -7.91
C ALA A 507 -13.40 -18.13 -6.65
N PRO A 508 -12.10 -17.86 -6.66
CA PRO A 508 -11.23 -18.17 -5.51
C PRO A 508 -11.44 -17.24 -4.33
N PHE A 509 -12.04 -16.07 -4.55
CA PHE A 509 -12.37 -15.04 -3.55
C PHE A 509 -13.51 -14.15 -4.05
N ASN A 510 -14.25 -13.55 -3.11
CA ASN A 510 -15.38 -12.67 -3.41
C ASN A 510 -14.98 -11.22 -3.60
N THR A 511 -14.01 -10.74 -2.81
CA THR A 511 -13.57 -9.36 -2.81
C THR A 511 -12.06 -9.27 -3.00
N VAL A 512 -11.62 -8.36 -3.86
CA VAL A 512 -10.22 -7.98 -4.01
C VAL A 512 -10.05 -6.56 -3.48
N LEU A 513 -9.44 -6.44 -2.30
CA LEU A 513 -9.09 -5.16 -1.71
C LEU A 513 -7.71 -4.74 -2.24
N ILE A 514 -7.72 -3.69 -3.04
CA ILE A 514 -6.50 -3.15 -3.64
C ILE A 514 -5.91 -2.04 -2.77
N HIS A 515 -4.63 -2.13 -2.49
CA HIS A 515 -3.87 -1.05 -1.89
C HIS A 515 -2.90 -0.42 -2.89
N GLY A 516 -2.47 0.82 -2.60
CA GLY A 516 -1.43 1.51 -3.36
C GLY A 516 -0.02 1.16 -2.88
N LEU A 517 0.97 1.81 -3.50
CA LEU A 517 2.37 1.64 -3.14
C LEU A 517 2.79 2.61 -2.03
N VAL A 518 3.71 2.16 -1.18
CA VAL A 518 4.37 3.04 -0.22
C VAL A 518 5.55 3.71 -0.92
N ARG A 519 5.54 5.04 -0.94
CA ARG A 519 6.55 5.89 -1.57
C ARG A 519 7.35 6.64 -0.51
N ASP A 520 8.54 7.08 -0.87
CA ASP A 520 9.34 7.95 0.00
C ASP A 520 8.68 9.33 0.20
N SER A 521 9.26 10.15 1.06
CA SER A 521 8.76 11.50 1.35
C SER A 521 8.69 12.43 0.12
N GLN A 522 9.45 12.13 -0.93
CA GLN A 522 9.43 12.87 -2.20
C GLN A 522 8.44 12.29 -3.22
N GLY A 523 7.75 11.20 -2.88
CA GLY A 523 6.79 10.52 -3.74
C GLY A 523 7.41 9.55 -4.76
N ARG A 524 8.71 9.21 -4.62
CA ARG A 524 9.37 8.24 -5.50
C ARG A 524 9.11 6.82 -5.00
N LYS A 525 9.04 5.86 -5.93
CA LYS A 525 8.97 4.43 -5.59
C LYS A 525 10.22 4.06 -4.77
N MET A 526 10.03 3.37 -3.67
CA MET A 526 11.14 2.85 -2.88
C MET A 526 11.81 1.70 -3.63
N SER A 527 13.13 1.75 -3.77
CA SER A 527 13.91 0.69 -4.39
C SER A 527 15.30 0.59 -3.78
N LYS A 528 15.89 -0.60 -3.86
CA LYS A 528 17.28 -0.81 -3.39
C LYS A 528 18.30 -0.02 -4.22
N SER A 529 18.05 0.16 -5.51
CA SER A 529 18.91 0.92 -6.42
C SER A 529 18.97 2.42 -6.10
N LEU A 530 17.86 2.99 -5.60
CA LEU A 530 17.81 4.40 -5.19
C LEU A 530 18.27 4.61 -3.74
N GLY A 531 18.49 3.54 -2.97
CA GLY A 531 18.87 3.65 -1.56
C GLY A 531 17.86 4.33 -0.66
N ASN A 532 16.60 4.45 -1.09
CA ASN A 532 15.50 5.11 -0.38
C ASN A 532 14.54 4.11 0.29
N GLY A 533 14.88 2.82 0.31
CA GLY A 533 14.10 1.79 0.99
C GLY A 533 14.23 1.92 2.51
N ILE A 534 13.11 1.83 3.22
CA ILE A 534 13.05 1.86 4.68
C ILE A 534 12.74 0.45 5.15
N ASP A 535 13.59 -0.09 6.05
CA ASP A 535 13.34 -1.39 6.70
C ASP A 535 12.27 -1.21 7.79
N PRO A 536 11.14 -1.93 7.72
CA PRO A 536 10.11 -1.87 8.75
C PRO A 536 10.62 -2.17 10.15
N LEU A 537 11.62 -3.06 10.28
CA LEU A 537 12.19 -3.42 11.58
C LEU A 537 12.93 -2.25 12.26
N GLU A 538 13.61 -1.40 11.49
CA GLU A 538 14.26 -0.21 12.04
C GLU A 538 13.23 0.75 12.65
N ILE A 539 12.08 0.89 12.01
CA ILE A 539 10.98 1.73 12.51
C ILE A 539 10.35 1.09 13.76
N ILE A 540 10.11 -0.22 13.75
CA ILE A 540 9.58 -0.96 14.89
C ILE A 540 10.53 -0.86 16.08
N ASP A 541 11.82 -1.02 15.87
CA ASP A 541 12.83 -0.92 16.92
C ASP A 541 12.90 0.48 17.54
N GLN A 542 12.57 1.51 16.79
CA GLN A 542 12.62 2.91 17.24
C GLN A 542 11.29 3.36 17.88
N TYR A 543 10.15 2.96 17.34
CA TYR A 543 8.84 3.52 17.71
C TYR A 543 7.83 2.47 18.19
N GLY A 544 8.08 1.18 18.01
CA GLY A 544 7.12 0.08 18.27
C GLY A 544 6.29 -0.28 17.04
N ALA A 545 5.78 -1.52 17.03
CA ALA A 545 4.95 -2.04 15.94
C ALA A 545 3.61 -1.29 15.81
N ASP A 546 2.95 -0.99 16.92
CA ASP A 546 1.68 -0.28 16.94
C ASP A 546 1.77 1.12 16.29
N ALA A 547 2.87 1.85 16.53
CA ALA A 547 3.08 3.15 15.92
C ALA A 547 3.26 3.05 14.39
N LEU A 548 3.99 2.05 13.91
CA LEU A 548 4.14 1.80 12.47
C LEU A 548 2.79 1.42 11.84
N ARG A 549 2.06 0.46 12.43
CA ARG A 549 0.75 0.00 11.94
C ARG A 549 -0.25 1.15 11.82
N LEU A 550 -0.39 1.96 12.87
CA LEU A 550 -1.27 3.13 12.85
C LEU A 550 -0.88 4.11 11.74
N THR A 551 0.41 4.37 11.56
CA THR A 551 0.93 5.28 10.53
C THR A 551 0.60 4.79 9.11
N LEU A 552 0.71 3.49 8.85
CA LEU A 552 0.43 2.90 7.54
C LEU A 552 -1.05 2.97 7.15
N ILE A 553 -1.94 3.05 8.12
CA ILE A 553 -3.39 3.04 7.87
C ILE A 553 -4.00 4.44 7.92
N THR A 554 -3.52 5.30 8.84
CA THR A 554 -4.10 6.65 9.01
C THR A 554 -3.98 7.48 7.73
N GLY A 555 -5.12 7.97 7.23
CA GLY A 555 -5.20 8.77 6.02
C GLY A 555 -4.93 7.98 4.72
N ASN A 556 -4.89 6.66 4.80
CA ASN A 556 -4.77 5.79 3.63
C ASN A 556 -6.17 5.41 3.11
N ALA A 557 -6.37 5.51 1.80
CA ALA A 557 -7.59 5.08 1.13
C ALA A 557 -7.28 3.93 0.16
N PRO A 558 -8.21 2.98 -0.03
CA PRO A 558 -8.01 1.85 -0.95
C PRO A 558 -7.53 2.27 -2.33
N GLY A 559 -6.51 1.60 -2.83
CA GLY A 559 -5.94 1.80 -4.16
C GLY A 559 -5.10 3.07 -4.35
N ASN A 560 -4.90 3.88 -3.32
CA ASN A 560 -4.09 5.09 -3.40
C ASN A 560 -2.68 4.86 -2.86
N ASP A 561 -1.69 5.43 -3.55
CA ASP A 561 -0.31 5.47 -3.05
C ASP A 561 -0.22 6.34 -1.81
N MET A 562 0.64 5.96 -0.87
CA MET A 562 0.92 6.74 0.32
C MET A 562 2.39 7.16 0.37
N ARG A 563 2.64 8.35 0.92
CA ARG A 563 4.00 8.81 1.24
C ARG A 563 4.31 8.51 2.69
N PHE A 564 5.47 7.92 2.92
CA PHE A 564 5.96 7.62 4.26
C PHE A 564 6.82 8.74 4.81
N TYR A 565 6.52 9.16 6.05
CA TYR A 565 7.23 10.19 6.79
C TYR A 565 7.48 9.74 8.23
N ASN A 566 8.69 9.92 8.74
CA ASN A 566 9.03 9.58 10.12
C ASN A 566 8.23 10.41 11.15
N GLU A 567 7.91 11.65 10.84
CA GLU A 567 7.11 12.54 11.67
C GLU A 567 5.70 12.01 11.95
N ARG A 568 5.14 11.26 10.99
CA ARG A 568 3.86 10.57 11.18
C ARG A 568 3.98 9.41 12.16
N VAL A 569 5.09 8.69 12.16
CA VAL A 569 5.34 7.61 13.12
C VAL A 569 5.50 8.19 14.53
N GLU A 570 6.17 9.33 14.66
CA GLU A 570 6.26 10.05 15.94
C GLU A 570 4.89 10.48 16.47
N ALA A 571 4.02 10.98 15.59
CA ALA A 571 2.65 11.34 15.96
C ALA A 571 1.86 10.11 16.44
N SER A 572 2.00 8.97 15.77
CA SER A 572 1.38 7.70 16.17
C SER A 572 1.90 7.19 17.52
N ARG A 573 3.21 7.30 17.77
CA ARG A 573 3.80 7.00 19.08
C ARG A 573 3.26 7.94 20.17
N ASN A 574 3.11 9.22 19.89
CA ASN A 574 2.58 10.19 20.83
C ASN A 574 1.10 9.89 21.17
N PHE A 575 0.33 9.42 20.19
CA PHE A 575 -1.02 8.92 20.42
C PHE A 575 -1.00 7.70 21.38
N ALA A 576 -0.15 6.71 21.13
CA ALA A 576 0.02 5.56 22.01
C ALA A 576 0.34 6.01 23.44
N ASN A 577 1.25 6.96 23.62
CA ASN A 577 1.59 7.52 24.94
C ASN A 577 0.39 8.23 25.59
N LYS A 578 -0.45 8.91 24.83
CA LYS A 578 -1.65 9.58 25.37
C LYS A 578 -2.66 8.55 25.86
N VAL A 579 -2.92 7.50 25.07
CA VAL A 579 -3.79 6.39 25.47
C VAL A 579 -3.26 5.72 26.75
N TRP A 580 -1.96 5.44 26.80
CA TRP A 580 -1.30 4.84 27.97
C TRP A 580 -1.47 5.68 29.23
N ASN A 581 -1.20 6.98 29.13
CA ASN A 581 -1.28 7.88 30.27
C ASN A 581 -2.71 8.06 30.80
N ALA A 582 -3.69 8.17 29.91
CA ALA A 582 -5.10 8.22 30.29
C ALA A 582 -5.54 6.92 30.97
N SER A 583 -5.18 5.77 30.40
CA SER A 583 -5.47 4.46 30.96
C SER A 583 -4.81 4.26 32.34
N ARG A 584 -3.56 4.69 32.48
CA ARG A 584 -2.84 4.63 33.76
C ARG A 584 -3.54 5.50 34.82
N PHE A 585 -3.96 6.72 34.47
CA PHE A 585 -4.74 7.58 35.37
C PHE A 585 -6.01 6.87 35.84
N ILE A 586 -6.76 6.25 34.94
CA ILE A 586 -8.00 5.53 35.29
C ILE A 586 -7.70 4.36 36.22
N LEU A 587 -6.75 3.49 35.88
CA LEU A 587 -6.40 2.31 36.66
C LEU A 587 -5.90 2.66 38.07
N MET A 588 -5.12 3.74 38.21
CA MET A 588 -4.66 4.22 39.51
C MET A 588 -5.80 4.68 40.42
N ASN A 589 -6.89 5.19 39.87
CA ASN A 589 -8.05 5.66 40.63
C ASN A 589 -9.08 4.55 40.89
N MET A 590 -9.08 3.50 40.08
CA MET A 590 -9.97 2.34 40.30
C MET A 590 -9.54 1.50 41.49
N LYS A 591 -8.24 1.39 41.81
CA LYS A 591 -7.65 0.58 42.89
C LYS A 591 -8.40 -0.74 43.15
N GLU A 592 -8.69 -1.07 44.40
CA GLU A 592 -9.36 -2.32 44.78
C GLU A 592 -10.90 -2.24 44.77
N ASN A 593 -11.47 -1.14 44.27
CA ASN A 593 -12.91 -0.95 44.20
C ASN A 593 -13.54 -1.81 43.09
N VAL A 594 -14.50 -2.62 43.46
CA VAL A 594 -15.40 -3.29 42.52
C VAL A 594 -16.28 -2.19 41.92
N VAL A 595 -16.05 -1.92 40.65
CA VAL A 595 -16.80 -0.87 39.94
C VAL A 595 -17.98 -1.55 39.28
N GLU A 596 -19.13 -1.48 39.93
CA GLU A 596 -20.42 -2.00 39.42
C GLU A 596 -21.17 -0.95 38.59
N LYS A 597 -22.11 -1.42 37.76
CA LYS A 597 -22.99 -0.52 36.98
C LYS A 597 -23.81 0.33 37.97
N PRO A 598 -23.74 1.69 37.88
CA PRO A 598 -24.51 2.56 38.75
C PRO A 598 -25.99 2.55 38.38
N GLU A 599 -26.83 3.10 39.26
CA GLU A 599 -28.19 3.46 38.92
C GLU A 599 -28.16 4.59 37.88
N ASP A 600 -29.09 4.55 36.92
CA ASP A 600 -29.13 5.52 35.81
C ASP A 600 -29.32 6.96 36.28
N ALA A 601 -29.95 7.16 37.46
CA ALA A 601 -30.10 8.45 38.09
C ALA A 601 -28.79 9.13 38.54
N LEU A 602 -27.71 8.38 38.67
CA LEU A 602 -26.40 8.90 39.05
C LEU A 602 -25.58 9.39 37.85
N LEU A 603 -26.01 9.06 36.63
CA LEU A 603 -25.34 9.49 35.41
C LEU A 603 -25.57 10.99 35.16
N THR A 604 -24.48 11.73 35.03
CA THR A 604 -24.52 13.14 34.62
C THR A 604 -24.70 13.27 33.10
N PRO A 605 -25.02 14.46 32.57
CA PRO A 605 -25.04 14.70 31.13
C PRO A 605 -23.72 14.32 30.44
N ALA A 606 -22.56 14.55 31.06
CA ALA A 606 -21.28 14.14 30.51
C ALA A 606 -21.12 12.61 30.44
N ASP A 607 -21.63 11.88 31.45
CA ASP A 607 -21.58 10.41 31.45
C ASP A 607 -22.43 9.83 30.32
N ARG A 608 -23.66 10.33 30.19
CA ARG A 608 -24.58 9.91 29.11
C ARG A 608 -24.05 10.29 27.72
N TRP A 609 -23.50 11.49 27.59
CA TRP A 609 -22.87 11.93 26.36
C TRP A 609 -21.73 10.99 25.92
N ILE A 610 -20.76 10.68 26.80
CA ILE A 610 -19.61 9.88 26.39
C ILE A 610 -19.99 8.41 26.12
N LEU A 611 -21.00 7.87 26.82
CA LEU A 611 -21.58 6.56 26.52
C LEU A 611 -22.26 6.56 25.15
N SER A 612 -22.99 7.62 24.82
CA SER A 612 -23.63 7.80 23.50
C SER A 612 -22.59 7.98 22.39
N ALA A 613 -21.54 8.75 22.63
CA ALA A 613 -20.47 8.98 21.69
C ALA A 613 -19.69 7.68 21.35
N VAL A 614 -19.31 6.87 22.33
CA VAL A 614 -18.64 5.58 22.07
C VAL A 614 -19.57 4.58 21.40
N ASN A 615 -20.86 4.63 21.70
CA ASN A 615 -21.89 3.79 21.07
C ASN A 615 -22.06 4.12 19.58
N THR A 616 -22.15 5.41 19.26
CA THR A 616 -22.16 5.88 17.87
C THR A 616 -20.87 5.56 17.14
N LEU A 617 -19.72 5.72 17.82
CA LEU A 617 -18.43 5.33 17.29
C LEU A 617 -18.37 3.85 16.90
N ALA A 618 -18.91 2.96 17.76
CA ALA A 618 -18.94 1.53 17.47
C ALA A 618 -19.70 1.21 16.18
N LYS A 619 -20.84 1.87 15.96
CA LYS A 619 -21.62 1.75 14.72
C LYS A 619 -20.83 2.27 13.52
N ASP A 620 -20.31 3.47 13.62
CA ASP A 620 -19.58 4.14 12.52
C ASP A 620 -18.33 3.38 12.11
N VAL A 621 -17.55 2.90 13.08
CA VAL A 621 -16.34 2.10 12.83
C VAL A 621 -16.70 0.80 12.12
N THR A 622 -17.72 0.09 12.60
CA THR A 622 -18.19 -1.17 11.99
C THR A 622 -18.60 -0.95 10.55
N GLU A 623 -19.39 0.09 10.26
CA GLU A 623 -19.82 0.41 8.89
C GLU A 623 -18.63 0.71 7.95
N ASN A 624 -17.59 1.39 8.44
CA ASN A 624 -16.40 1.69 7.65
C ASN A 624 -15.50 0.45 7.47
N MET A 625 -15.39 -0.41 8.50
CA MET A 625 -14.68 -1.69 8.40
C MET A 625 -15.31 -2.59 7.34
N ASP A 626 -16.63 -2.71 7.32
CA ASP A 626 -17.37 -3.53 6.33
C ASP A 626 -17.29 -2.98 4.90
N LYS A 627 -17.03 -1.68 4.74
CA LYS A 627 -16.76 -1.01 3.46
C LYS A 627 -15.28 -1.03 3.07
N PHE A 628 -14.41 -1.61 3.88
CA PHE A 628 -12.95 -1.58 3.73
C PHE A 628 -12.34 -0.16 3.77
N GLU A 629 -13.03 0.79 4.36
CA GLU A 629 -12.55 2.16 4.57
C GLU A 629 -11.75 2.27 5.88
N LEU A 630 -10.71 1.43 6.01
CA LEU A 630 -9.96 1.24 7.26
C LEU A 630 -9.30 2.53 7.77
N GLY A 631 -8.83 3.38 6.85
CA GLY A 631 -8.25 4.68 7.19
C GLY A 631 -9.26 5.64 7.83
N ILE A 632 -10.53 5.61 7.39
CA ILE A 632 -11.62 6.39 7.99
C ILE A 632 -12.01 5.79 9.34
N ALA A 633 -12.12 4.46 9.42
CA ALA A 633 -12.44 3.76 10.66
C ALA A 633 -11.46 4.13 11.78
N VAL A 634 -10.15 4.01 11.52
CA VAL A 634 -9.13 4.32 12.55
C VAL A 634 -9.08 5.80 12.90
N GLN A 635 -9.33 6.70 11.93
CA GLN A 635 -9.36 8.14 12.21
C GLN A 635 -10.49 8.50 13.18
N LYS A 636 -11.68 7.91 13.02
CA LYS A 636 -12.80 8.10 13.97
C LYS A 636 -12.45 7.62 15.38
N VAL A 637 -11.77 6.46 15.49
CA VAL A 637 -11.31 5.96 16.80
C VAL A 637 -10.26 6.90 17.41
N TYR A 638 -9.32 7.37 16.59
CA TYR A 638 -8.29 8.32 17.01
C TYR A 638 -8.92 9.62 17.55
N ASP A 639 -9.80 10.26 16.78
CA ASP A 639 -10.45 11.52 17.14
C ASP A 639 -11.28 11.37 18.42
N PHE A 640 -12.05 10.28 18.53
CA PHE A 640 -12.81 10.00 19.75
C PHE A 640 -11.91 9.88 20.98
N ILE A 641 -10.84 9.07 20.89
CA ILE A 641 -9.95 8.86 22.05
C ILE A 641 -9.21 10.14 22.40
N TRP A 642 -8.70 10.85 21.39
CA TRP A 642 -7.89 12.04 21.61
C TRP A 642 -8.74 13.21 22.10
N ASP A 643 -9.75 13.60 21.30
CA ASP A 643 -10.50 14.83 21.50
C ASP A 643 -11.63 14.65 22.52
N GLU A 644 -12.47 13.58 22.38
CA GLU A 644 -13.65 13.44 23.20
C GLU A 644 -13.34 12.81 24.56
N PHE A 645 -12.64 11.67 24.54
CA PHE A 645 -12.39 10.92 25.77
C PHE A 645 -11.28 11.55 26.63
N CYS A 646 -10.09 11.78 26.06
CA CYS A 646 -8.94 12.28 26.83
C CYS A 646 -9.04 13.77 27.16
N ASP A 647 -9.38 14.62 26.17
CA ASP A 647 -9.34 16.07 26.35
C ASP A 647 -10.58 16.61 27.08
N TRP A 648 -11.71 15.88 27.02
CA TRP A 648 -12.93 16.31 27.69
C TRP A 648 -13.35 15.39 28.82
N TYR A 649 -13.72 14.15 28.53
CA TYR A 649 -14.38 13.31 29.55
C TYR A 649 -13.47 12.99 30.72
N VAL A 650 -12.22 12.61 30.47
CA VAL A 650 -11.24 12.33 31.56
C VAL A 650 -11.04 13.58 32.41
N GLU A 651 -10.99 14.76 31.83
CA GLU A 651 -10.84 16.02 32.60
C GLU A 651 -12.07 16.34 33.44
N LEU A 652 -13.27 16.16 32.90
CA LEU A 652 -14.54 16.33 33.63
C LEU A 652 -14.69 15.32 34.78
N ALA A 653 -14.20 14.09 34.58
CA ALA A 653 -14.26 13.03 35.58
C ALA A 653 -13.43 13.34 36.84
N LYS A 654 -12.35 14.12 36.71
CA LYS A 654 -11.41 14.43 37.81
C LYS A 654 -12.09 15.04 39.03
N TYR A 655 -13.06 15.93 38.84
CA TYR A 655 -13.76 16.56 39.94
C TYR A 655 -14.41 15.52 40.85
N ARG A 656 -15.20 14.60 40.33
CA ARG A 656 -15.90 13.57 41.08
C ARG A 656 -14.94 12.54 41.69
N ILE A 657 -13.84 12.21 40.99
CA ILE A 657 -12.80 11.31 41.49
C ILE A 657 -12.08 11.93 42.72
N TRP A 658 -11.76 13.21 42.70
CA TRP A 658 -11.01 13.90 43.76
C TRP A 658 -11.88 14.26 44.95
N HIS A 659 -13.22 14.30 44.79
CA HIS A 659 -14.18 14.53 45.87
C HIS A 659 -14.91 13.25 46.30
N ALA A 660 -14.27 12.08 46.09
CA ALA A 660 -14.83 10.77 46.44
C ALA A 660 -15.15 10.64 47.97
N GLU A 661 -14.44 11.36 48.82
CA GLU A 661 -14.73 11.37 50.27
C GLU A 661 -16.08 12.08 50.57
N GLU A 662 -16.52 12.98 49.74
CA GLU A 662 -17.78 13.72 49.87
C GLU A 662 -18.95 12.96 49.27
N ASP A 663 -18.74 12.31 48.11
CA ASP A 663 -19.73 11.52 47.40
C ASP A 663 -19.09 10.30 46.71
N GLN A 664 -19.06 9.18 47.45
CA GLN A 664 -18.52 7.93 46.94
C GLN A 664 -19.35 7.32 45.80
N ALA A 665 -20.67 7.57 45.79
CA ALA A 665 -21.56 7.03 44.76
C ALA A 665 -21.29 7.71 43.41
N ALA A 666 -21.11 9.01 43.41
CA ALA A 666 -20.71 9.78 42.22
C ALA A 666 -19.33 9.39 41.72
N ALA A 667 -18.37 9.17 42.64
CA ALA A 667 -17.02 8.70 42.26
C ALA A 667 -17.05 7.29 41.64
N ASN A 668 -17.80 6.35 42.22
CA ASN A 668 -17.96 5.01 41.65
C ASN A 668 -18.66 5.02 40.28
N CYS A 669 -19.67 5.89 40.12
CA CYS A 669 -20.37 6.08 38.88
C CYS A 669 -19.38 6.49 37.75
N VAL A 670 -18.61 7.54 37.96
CA VAL A 670 -17.67 8.04 36.94
C VAL A 670 -16.55 7.04 36.64
N LEU A 671 -16.09 6.27 37.62
CA LEU A 671 -15.10 5.21 37.40
C LEU A 671 -15.69 4.06 36.55
N TRP A 672 -16.95 3.71 36.76
CA TRP A 672 -17.62 2.72 35.92
C TRP A 672 -17.74 3.21 34.46
N VAL A 673 -18.13 4.46 34.23
CA VAL A 673 -18.20 5.03 32.88
C VAL A 673 -16.82 5.05 32.23
N LEU A 674 -15.78 5.52 32.94
CA LEU A 674 -14.40 5.51 32.45
C LEU A 674 -13.92 4.10 32.05
N LYS A 675 -14.18 3.09 32.91
CA LYS A 675 -13.85 1.68 32.61
C LYS A 675 -14.58 1.19 31.36
N THR A 676 -15.87 1.45 31.28
CA THR A 676 -16.73 0.98 30.21
C THR A 676 -16.33 1.60 28.86
N VAL A 677 -16.20 2.93 28.82
CA VAL A 677 -15.85 3.67 27.60
C VAL A 677 -14.44 3.33 27.13
N LEU A 678 -13.46 3.28 28.04
CA LEU A 678 -12.10 2.87 27.73
C LEU A 678 -12.07 1.43 27.17
N GLY A 679 -12.79 0.50 27.79
CA GLY A 679 -12.88 -0.88 27.32
C GLY A 679 -13.45 -0.99 25.90
N GLN A 680 -14.53 -0.25 25.59
CA GLN A 680 -15.10 -0.20 24.24
C GLN A 680 -14.12 0.43 23.24
N ALA A 681 -13.48 1.55 23.59
CA ALA A 681 -12.52 2.24 22.74
C ALA A 681 -11.28 1.36 22.45
N LEU A 682 -10.77 0.63 23.44
CA LEU A 682 -9.66 -0.31 23.26
C LEU A 682 -10.03 -1.46 22.32
N LYS A 683 -11.25 -1.98 22.39
CA LYS A 683 -11.75 -3.01 21.47
C LYS A 683 -11.79 -2.50 20.02
N LEU A 684 -12.28 -1.27 19.80
CA LEU A 684 -12.32 -0.65 18.48
C LEU A 684 -10.93 -0.31 17.93
N LEU A 685 -9.98 0.01 18.81
CA LEU A 685 -8.60 0.33 18.43
C LEU A 685 -7.75 -0.93 18.19
N HIS A 686 -8.10 -2.06 18.81
CA HIS A 686 -7.28 -3.27 18.83
C HIS A 686 -6.82 -3.78 17.46
N PRO A 687 -7.66 -3.84 16.42
CA PRO A 687 -7.20 -4.27 15.10
C PRO A 687 -6.03 -3.44 14.55
N PHE A 688 -5.97 -2.17 14.91
CA PHE A 688 -4.98 -1.21 14.43
C PHE A 688 -3.71 -1.16 15.29
N MET A 689 -3.86 -1.24 16.60
CA MET A 689 -2.79 -1.14 17.60
C MET A 689 -2.90 -2.29 18.62
N PRO A 690 -2.60 -3.54 18.21
CA PRO A 690 -2.93 -4.71 19.01
C PRO A 690 -2.17 -4.83 20.32
N PHE A 691 -0.91 -4.38 20.41
CA PHE A 691 -0.08 -4.62 21.57
C PHE A 691 -0.44 -3.72 22.75
N ILE A 692 -0.51 -2.41 22.54
CA ILE A 692 -0.86 -1.45 23.59
C ILE A 692 -2.27 -1.67 24.10
N THR A 693 -3.21 -1.98 23.20
CA THR A 693 -4.61 -2.20 23.56
C THR A 693 -4.78 -3.48 24.39
N GLU A 694 -4.09 -4.55 24.04
CA GLU A 694 -4.08 -5.80 24.79
C GLU A 694 -3.51 -5.59 26.21
N GLU A 695 -2.34 -4.93 26.33
CA GLU A 695 -1.69 -4.69 27.61
C GLU A 695 -2.56 -3.86 28.55
N ILE A 696 -3.19 -2.81 28.05
CA ILE A 696 -4.09 -1.95 28.84
C ILE A 696 -5.37 -2.71 29.22
N TYR A 697 -5.95 -3.44 28.26
CA TYR A 697 -7.22 -4.14 28.46
C TYR A 697 -7.09 -5.24 29.53
N LEU A 698 -6.02 -6.03 29.49
CA LEU A 698 -5.76 -7.06 30.50
C LEU A 698 -5.50 -6.48 31.91
N ALA A 699 -5.04 -5.23 32.00
CA ALA A 699 -4.96 -4.52 33.28
C ALA A 699 -6.33 -4.00 33.74
N LEU A 700 -7.22 -3.64 32.79
CA LEU A 700 -8.56 -3.09 33.03
C LEU A 700 -9.59 -4.20 33.36
N VAL A 701 -9.46 -5.37 32.70
CA VAL A 701 -10.37 -6.52 32.78
C VAL A 701 -9.54 -7.80 33.01
N PRO A 702 -8.95 -7.97 34.22
CA PRO A 702 -8.01 -9.06 34.50
C PRO A 702 -8.64 -10.45 34.46
N GLU A 703 -9.95 -10.55 34.37
CA GLU A 703 -10.70 -11.80 34.28
C GLU A 703 -10.73 -12.37 32.85
N GLU A 704 -10.43 -11.57 31.83
CA GLU A 704 -10.35 -12.02 30.45
C GLU A 704 -8.93 -12.48 30.10
N GLU A 705 -8.82 -13.44 29.18
CA GLU A 705 -7.53 -14.02 28.78
C GLU A 705 -6.82 -13.17 27.71
N SER A 706 -7.61 -12.56 26.82
CA SER A 706 -7.12 -11.71 25.73
C SER A 706 -8.23 -10.81 25.20
N LEU A 707 -7.88 -9.56 24.88
CA LEU A 707 -8.77 -8.63 24.17
C LEU A 707 -9.15 -9.16 22.78
N MET A 708 -8.22 -9.78 22.10
CA MET A 708 -8.42 -10.36 20.75
C MET A 708 -9.58 -11.38 20.72
N MET A 709 -9.80 -12.08 21.82
CA MET A 709 -10.85 -13.09 21.96
C MET A 709 -12.17 -12.52 22.50
N SER A 710 -12.18 -11.22 22.84
CA SER A 710 -13.40 -10.55 23.30
C SER A 710 -14.33 -10.19 22.14
N SER A 711 -15.61 -9.94 22.44
CA SER A 711 -16.60 -9.57 21.41
C SER A 711 -16.40 -8.14 20.92
N TRP A 712 -16.60 -7.94 19.61
CA TRP A 712 -16.64 -6.61 18.98
C TRP A 712 -17.76 -5.75 19.57
N PRO A 713 -17.52 -4.45 19.78
CA PRO A 713 -18.56 -3.54 20.28
C PRO A 713 -19.74 -3.42 19.31
N VAL A 714 -20.94 -3.51 19.86
CA VAL A 714 -22.20 -3.41 19.11
C VAL A 714 -22.97 -2.22 19.59
N TYR A 715 -23.58 -1.48 18.65
CA TYR A 715 -24.49 -0.35 18.96
C TYR A 715 -25.66 -0.81 19.82
N LYS A 716 -25.98 -0.02 20.87
CA LYS A 716 -27.07 -0.26 21.83
C LYS A 716 -27.99 0.96 21.85
N GLU A 717 -29.28 0.75 21.58
CA GLU A 717 -30.25 1.83 21.59
C GLU A 717 -30.41 2.49 22.97
N GLU A 718 -30.22 1.74 24.05
CA GLU A 718 -30.27 2.27 25.41
C GLU A 718 -29.15 3.27 25.76
N TRP A 719 -28.10 3.34 24.91
CA TRP A 719 -27.00 4.30 25.07
C TRP A 719 -27.09 5.46 24.07
N ASN A 720 -28.28 5.75 23.55
CA ASN A 720 -28.51 6.86 22.65
C ASN A 720 -29.11 8.03 23.45
N PHE A 721 -28.29 9.05 23.73
CA PHE A 721 -28.65 10.20 24.56
C PHE A 721 -28.47 11.54 23.83
N PRO A 722 -29.26 11.83 22.79
CA PRO A 722 -29.08 13.03 21.97
C PRO A 722 -29.26 14.35 22.72
N ALA A 723 -30.06 14.38 23.76
CA ALA A 723 -30.24 15.59 24.59
C ALA A 723 -28.98 15.94 25.36
N ASP A 724 -28.32 14.94 25.93
CA ASP A 724 -27.08 15.14 26.67
C ASP A 724 -25.87 15.43 25.74
N GLU A 725 -25.86 14.87 24.54
CA GLU A 725 -24.91 15.25 23.49
C GLU A 725 -25.03 16.75 23.16
N ASN A 726 -26.26 17.26 23.00
CA ASN A 726 -26.50 18.68 22.75
C ASN A 726 -25.99 19.56 23.91
N VAL A 727 -26.22 19.18 25.16
CA VAL A 727 -25.69 19.90 26.33
C VAL A 727 -24.18 19.97 26.29
N MET A 728 -23.51 18.86 26.00
CA MET A 728 -22.05 18.82 25.96
C MET A 728 -21.45 19.61 24.79
N GLU A 729 -22.10 19.64 23.62
CA GLU A 729 -21.67 20.50 22.52
C GLU A 729 -21.71 21.98 22.89
N HIS A 730 -22.74 22.41 23.63
CA HIS A 730 -22.81 23.79 24.15
C HIS A 730 -21.71 24.06 25.20
N ILE A 731 -21.47 23.15 26.12
CA ILE A 731 -20.39 23.28 27.12
C ILE A 731 -19.02 23.39 26.41
N LYS A 732 -18.77 22.59 25.37
CA LYS A 732 -17.55 22.67 24.57
C LYS A 732 -17.43 24.02 23.85
N ALA A 733 -18.51 24.49 23.22
CA ALA A 733 -18.56 25.79 22.52
C ALA A 733 -18.29 26.94 23.49
N ILE A 734 -18.96 26.98 24.65
CA ILE A 734 -18.77 27.95 25.71
C ILE A 734 -17.31 27.96 26.19
N THR A 735 -16.78 26.79 26.54
CA THR A 735 -15.39 26.64 27.02
C THR A 735 -14.39 27.13 25.99
N LYS A 736 -14.57 26.77 24.71
CA LYS A 736 -13.72 27.20 23.60
C LYS A 736 -13.79 28.70 23.40
N GLY A 737 -14.99 29.27 23.45
CA GLY A 737 -15.18 30.72 23.35
C GLY A 737 -14.50 31.49 24.47
N ILE A 738 -14.64 31.02 25.72
CA ILE A 738 -13.93 31.60 26.87
C ILE A 738 -12.42 31.53 26.71
N ARG A 739 -11.89 30.37 26.31
CA ARG A 739 -10.44 30.17 26.09
C ARG A 739 -9.90 31.11 24.99
N ASN A 740 -10.66 31.33 23.93
CA ASN A 740 -10.29 32.26 22.85
C ASN A 740 -10.21 33.70 23.36
N VAL A 741 -11.24 34.18 24.05
CA VAL A 741 -11.24 35.53 24.65
C VAL A 741 -10.07 35.70 25.61
N ARG A 742 -9.82 34.71 26.47
CA ARG A 742 -8.71 34.75 27.41
C ARG A 742 -7.34 34.80 26.71
N ALA A 743 -7.20 34.05 25.58
CA ALA A 743 -6.00 34.08 24.77
C ALA A 743 -5.81 35.43 24.04
N GLU A 744 -6.88 35.98 23.47
CA GLU A 744 -6.87 37.32 22.81
C GLU A 744 -6.52 38.45 23.76
N MET A 745 -6.90 38.31 25.03
CA MET A 745 -6.67 39.29 26.07
C MET A 745 -5.42 39.01 26.93
N ASP A 746 -4.61 37.99 26.57
CA ASP A 746 -3.41 37.58 27.32
C ASP A 746 -3.67 37.28 28.81
N VAL A 747 -4.85 36.73 29.14
CA VAL A 747 -5.23 36.45 30.52
C VAL A 747 -4.47 35.24 31.07
N PRO A 748 -3.69 35.34 32.14
CA PRO A 748 -2.93 34.22 32.68
C PRO A 748 -3.87 33.11 33.19
N ASN A 749 -3.44 31.83 33.03
CA ASN A 749 -4.23 30.67 33.48
C ASN A 749 -4.51 30.67 34.99
N SER A 750 -3.66 31.30 35.79
CA SER A 750 -3.86 31.43 37.24
C SER A 750 -5.04 32.37 37.63
N ARG A 751 -5.44 33.27 36.73
CA ARG A 751 -6.53 34.22 36.96
C ARG A 751 -7.86 33.57 36.62
N LYS A 752 -8.75 33.47 37.58
CA LYS A 752 -10.10 32.90 37.42
C LYS A 752 -11.11 34.01 37.24
N THR A 753 -12.17 33.74 36.50
CA THR A 753 -13.23 34.71 36.23
C THR A 753 -14.60 34.13 36.60
N LYS A 754 -15.56 35.02 36.91
CA LYS A 754 -16.99 34.64 36.89
C LYS A 754 -17.43 34.47 35.45
N VAL A 755 -18.28 33.46 35.24
CA VAL A 755 -18.86 33.16 33.92
C VAL A 755 -20.38 33.24 34.04
N TYR A 756 -21.00 34.19 33.32
CA TYR A 756 -22.43 34.25 33.19
C TYR A 756 -22.88 33.62 31.89
N VAL A 757 -23.69 32.60 31.96
CA VAL A 757 -24.28 31.94 30.79
C VAL A 757 -25.74 32.32 30.70
N VAL A 758 -26.10 33.11 29.69
CA VAL A 758 -27.48 33.51 29.40
C VAL A 758 -28.04 32.64 28.31
N CYS A 759 -28.97 31.76 28.68
CA CYS A 759 -29.67 30.87 27.75
C CYS A 759 -31.17 30.84 28.04
N GLN A 760 -32.00 30.63 27.02
CA GLN A 760 -33.48 30.64 27.17
C GLN A 760 -34.08 29.23 27.17
N ASP A 761 -33.33 28.23 26.73
CA ASP A 761 -33.77 26.83 26.76
C ASP A 761 -33.53 26.24 28.18
N GLU A 762 -34.65 26.01 28.87
CA GLU A 762 -34.66 25.48 30.24
C GLU A 762 -33.95 24.11 30.37
N ALA A 763 -34.09 23.25 29.38
CA ALA A 763 -33.43 21.93 29.39
C ALA A 763 -31.90 22.06 29.26
N LEU A 764 -31.46 22.95 28.39
CA LEU A 764 -30.04 23.26 28.21
C LEU A 764 -29.46 23.92 29.49
N CYS A 765 -30.19 24.91 30.08
CA CYS A 765 -29.78 25.57 31.30
C CYS A 765 -29.60 24.58 32.46
N ASN A 766 -30.60 23.69 32.67
CA ASN A 766 -30.53 22.65 33.71
C ASN A 766 -29.40 21.64 33.46
N GLY A 767 -29.15 21.28 32.20
CA GLY A 767 -28.05 20.42 31.81
C GLY A 767 -26.71 21.04 32.14
N ILE A 768 -26.47 22.30 31.83
CA ILE A 768 -25.24 23.02 32.13
C ILE A 768 -25.09 23.22 33.66
N GLU A 769 -26.18 23.58 34.36
CA GLU A 769 -26.20 23.74 35.83
C GLU A 769 -25.73 22.47 36.56
N GLY A 770 -26.21 21.29 36.11
CA GLY A 770 -25.81 19.99 36.64
C GLY A 770 -24.32 19.65 36.43
N MET A 771 -23.61 20.42 35.60
CA MET A 771 -22.19 20.20 35.23
C MET A 771 -21.25 21.30 35.76
N THR A 772 -21.77 22.36 36.41
CA THR A 772 -20.97 23.55 36.74
C THR A 772 -19.70 23.27 37.49
N GLU A 773 -19.71 22.43 38.51
CA GLU A 773 -18.53 22.09 39.29
C GLU A 773 -17.45 21.37 38.48
N SER A 774 -17.86 20.44 37.62
CA SER A 774 -16.92 19.69 36.75
C SER A 774 -16.29 20.56 35.64
N VAL A 775 -17.03 21.59 35.14
CA VAL A 775 -16.55 22.42 34.03
C VAL A 775 -15.80 23.68 34.47
N LYS A 776 -15.95 24.13 35.71
CA LYS A 776 -15.20 25.28 36.29
C LYS A 776 -13.70 25.24 36.00
N PRO A 777 -12.99 24.12 36.20
CA PRO A 777 -11.55 24.06 35.92
C PRO A 777 -11.23 24.23 34.43
N LEU A 778 -12.09 23.72 33.54
CA LEU A 778 -11.88 23.77 32.09
C LEU A 778 -12.08 25.18 31.53
N MET A 779 -12.94 25.99 32.16
CA MET A 779 -13.24 27.37 31.84
C MET A 779 -12.33 28.39 32.56
N ASN A 780 -11.49 27.93 33.49
CA ASN A 780 -10.78 28.78 34.46
C ASN A 780 -11.74 29.70 35.22
N ALA A 781 -12.92 29.14 35.59
CA ALA A 781 -13.94 29.89 36.32
C ALA A 781 -13.80 29.68 37.83
N ASN A 782 -14.10 30.73 38.62
CA ASN A 782 -14.35 30.64 40.06
C ASN A 782 -15.83 30.39 40.35
N GLU A 783 -16.72 30.89 39.49
CA GLU A 783 -18.16 30.76 39.61
C GLU A 783 -18.77 30.71 38.20
N ILE A 784 -19.81 29.90 38.01
CA ILE A 784 -20.63 29.84 36.77
C ILE A 784 -22.06 30.11 37.20
N ILE A 785 -22.65 31.15 36.62
CA ILE A 785 -24.01 31.64 36.90
C ILE A 785 -24.83 31.48 35.64
N ILE A 786 -25.96 30.77 35.75
CA ILE A 786 -26.82 30.50 34.61
C ILE A 786 -28.09 31.32 34.78
N GLU A 787 -28.38 32.16 33.80
CA GLU A 787 -29.50 33.08 33.82
C GLU A 787 -30.29 33.01 32.52
N GLN A 788 -31.58 33.36 32.59
CA GLN A 788 -32.44 33.49 31.40
C GLN A 788 -32.34 34.86 30.74
N THR A 789 -31.85 35.84 31.47
CA THR A 789 -31.75 37.26 31.03
C THR A 789 -30.39 37.83 31.38
N LYS A 790 -30.02 38.96 30.78
CA LYS A 790 -28.76 39.67 31.07
C LYS A 790 -28.81 40.46 32.42
N GLU A 791 -29.84 40.25 33.25
CA GLU A 791 -29.97 40.97 34.49
C GLU A 791 -28.84 40.61 35.50
N GLY A 792 -28.18 41.60 36.05
CA GLY A 792 -27.03 41.36 36.94
C GLY A 792 -25.64 41.26 36.26
N VAL A 793 -25.58 41.26 34.94
CA VAL A 793 -24.30 41.29 34.19
C VAL A 793 -23.85 42.74 33.99
N ALA A 794 -22.58 43.03 34.32
CA ALA A 794 -22.00 44.38 34.14
C ALA A 794 -22.01 44.81 32.67
N ASP A 795 -22.28 46.08 32.40
CA ASP A 795 -22.37 46.63 31.04
C ASP A 795 -21.08 46.51 30.23
N ASN A 796 -19.92 46.52 30.92
CA ASN A 796 -18.60 46.37 30.32
C ASN A 796 -18.11 44.90 30.22
N ALA A 797 -18.99 43.92 30.50
CA ALA A 797 -18.62 42.51 30.38
C ALA A 797 -18.31 42.13 28.93
N VAL A 798 -17.27 41.34 28.74
CA VAL A 798 -16.91 40.76 27.42
C VAL A 798 -17.90 39.66 27.09
N SER A 799 -18.52 39.73 25.93
CA SER A 799 -19.54 38.76 25.50
C SER A 799 -18.92 37.73 24.51
N VAL A 800 -19.30 36.49 24.68
CA VAL A 800 -19.03 35.38 23.75
C VAL A 800 -20.36 34.82 23.26
N VAL A 801 -20.62 34.94 21.99
CA VAL A 801 -21.85 34.39 21.38
C VAL A 801 -21.58 32.95 20.96
N VAL A 802 -22.40 32.02 21.46
CA VAL A 802 -22.37 30.61 21.08
C VAL A 802 -23.78 30.24 20.60
N PRO A 803 -23.99 29.09 19.95
CA PRO A 803 -25.35 28.63 19.61
C PRO A 803 -26.25 28.66 20.87
N ASP A 804 -27.44 29.17 20.74
CA ASP A 804 -28.52 29.21 21.75
C ASP A 804 -28.15 29.85 23.12
N ALA A 805 -26.95 30.42 23.27
CA ALA A 805 -26.50 31.10 24.50
C ALA A 805 -25.56 32.26 24.25
N VAL A 806 -25.51 33.20 25.21
CA VAL A 806 -24.50 34.25 25.26
C VAL A 806 -23.79 34.20 26.59
N VAL A 807 -22.48 34.11 26.53
CA VAL A 807 -21.61 34.09 27.71
C VAL A 807 -21.04 35.44 27.98
N TYR A 808 -21.05 35.90 29.23
CA TYR A 808 -20.46 37.17 29.63
C TYR A 808 -19.38 36.92 30.68
N LEU A 809 -18.28 37.61 30.51
CA LEU A 809 -17.12 37.57 31.40
C LEU A 809 -16.87 39.01 31.93
N PRO A 810 -16.93 39.24 33.25
CA PRO A 810 -16.66 40.56 33.78
C PRO A 810 -15.23 41.02 33.40
N LEU A 811 -15.11 42.22 32.84
CA LEU A 811 -13.85 42.75 32.36
C LEU A 811 -12.83 42.89 33.51
N GLU A 812 -13.28 43.21 34.69
CA GLU A 812 -12.47 43.36 35.93
C GLU A 812 -11.81 42.02 36.36
N ASP A 813 -12.45 40.91 36.05
CA ASP A 813 -11.89 39.60 36.30
C ASP A 813 -10.85 39.19 35.24
N LEU A 814 -10.91 39.75 34.04
CA LEU A 814 -10.00 39.42 32.94
C LEU A 814 -8.74 40.24 32.94
N VAL A 815 -8.86 41.55 33.27
CA VAL A 815 -7.76 42.50 33.19
C VAL A 815 -7.48 43.04 34.58
N ASP A 816 -6.21 43.06 34.97
CA ASP A 816 -5.74 43.86 36.11
C ASP A 816 -5.52 45.30 35.62
N PHE A 817 -6.50 46.15 35.86
CA PHE A 817 -6.48 47.51 35.38
C PHE A 817 -5.22 48.26 35.80
N GLU A 818 -4.74 48.06 37.04
CA GLU A 818 -3.51 48.71 37.52
C GLU A 818 -2.25 48.16 36.82
N GLN A 819 -2.13 46.83 36.70
CA GLN A 819 -0.99 46.22 36.03
C GLN A 819 -1.00 46.46 34.52
N GLU A 820 -2.18 46.39 33.88
CA GLU A 820 -2.30 46.65 32.45
C GLU A 820 -2.03 48.12 32.14
N LEU A 821 -2.52 49.05 32.98
CA LEU A 821 -2.24 50.45 32.82
C LEU A 821 -0.72 50.74 33.00
N GLU A 822 -0.08 50.06 33.94
CA GLU A 822 1.37 50.18 34.14
C GLU A 822 2.16 49.56 32.95
N ARG A 823 1.69 48.45 32.39
CA ARG A 823 2.23 47.83 31.18
C ARG A 823 2.11 48.74 29.99
N LEU A 824 0.90 49.28 29.78
CA LEU A 824 0.61 50.21 28.67
C LEU A 824 1.40 51.48 28.79
N LYS A 825 1.59 52.01 29.99
CA LYS A 825 2.47 53.17 30.25
C LYS A 825 3.92 52.89 29.91
N LYS A 826 4.43 51.72 30.25
CA LYS A 826 5.79 51.30 29.89
C LYS A 826 5.93 51.11 28.36
N GLU A 827 4.90 50.61 27.72
CA GLU A 827 4.88 50.44 26.25
C GLU A 827 4.75 51.80 25.55
N GLU A 828 3.93 52.69 26.06
CA GLU A 828 3.86 54.11 25.61
C GLU A 828 5.22 54.78 25.69
N ASP A 829 5.91 54.68 26.84
CA ASP A 829 7.25 55.22 27.02
C ASP A 829 8.28 54.61 26.07
N ARG A 830 8.17 53.31 25.80
CA ARG A 830 9.02 52.63 24.83
C ARG A 830 8.78 53.13 23.41
N LEU A 831 7.51 53.17 23.00
CA LEU A 831 7.13 53.66 21.66
C LEU A 831 7.50 55.11 21.45
N ASN A 832 7.28 56.00 22.46
CA ASN A 832 7.71 57.38 22.40
C ASN A 832 9.23 57.53 22.23
N LYS A 833 10.05 56.65 22.84
CA LYS A 833 11.51 56.65 22.66
C LYS A 833 11.90 56.20 21.25
N GLU A 834 11.25 55.18 20.72
CA GLU A 834 11.54 54.69 19.37
C GLU A 834 11.06 55.72 18.30
N ILE A 835 9.92 56.37 18.49
CA ILE A 835 9.45 57.44 17.60
C ILE A 835 10.46 58.58 17.61
N LYS A 836 10.87 59.10 18.77
CA LYS A 836 11.90 60.16 18.88
C LYS A 836 13.22 59.75 18.23
N ARG A 837 13.61 58.51 18.34
CA ARG A 837 14.81 57.97 17.70
C ARG A 837 14.67 57.99 16.18
N ALA A 838 13.56 57.46 15.64
CA ALA A 838 13.30 57.44 14.20
C ALA A 838 13.19 58.86 13.63
N GLU A 839 12.47 59.78 14.32
CA GLU A 839 12.39 61.20 13.97
C GLU A 839 13.77 61.89 13.98
N GLY A 840 14.59 61.64 15.02
CA GLY A 840 15.96 62.15 15.11
C GLY A 840 16.87 61.65 13.99
N MET A 841 16.70 60.39 13.58
CA MET A 841 17.43 59.83 12.43
C MET A 841 16.97 60.43 11.11
N LEU A 842 15.67 60.65 10.92
CA LEU A 842 15.09 61.25 9.72
C LEU A 842 15.33 62.80 9.66
N ALA A 843 15.51 63.50 10.82
CA ALA A 843 15.89 64.89 10.88
C ALA A 843 17.38 65.11 10.62
N ASN A 844 18.22 64.09 10.64
CA ASN A 844 19.64 64.21 10.36
C ASN A 844 19.89 64.25 8.84
N GLU A 845 20.13 65.48 8.34
CA GLU A 845 20.39 65.71 6.89
C GLU A 845 21.54 64.88 6.34
N ARG A 846 22.55 64.52 7.15
CA ARG A 846 23.65 63.64 6.72
C ARG A 846 23.21 62.22 6.54
N PHE A 847 22.25 61.75 7.32
CA PHE A 847 21.65 60.38 7.18
C PHE A 847 20.77 60.37 5.95
N VAL A 848 19.84 61.30 5.81
CA VAL A 848 18.87 61.31 4.70
C VAL A 848 19.55 61.48 3.32
N SER A 849 20.65 62.27 3.29
CA SER A 849 21.36 62.59 2.03
C SER A 849 22.42 61.52 1.63
N LYS A 850 22.93 60.73 2.59
CA LYS A 850 24.06 59.79 2.34
C LYS A 850 23.72 58.33 2.52
N ALA A 851 22.62 57.95 3.24
CA ALA A 851 22.21 56.58 3.40
C ALA A 851 21.50 56.05 2.15
N PRO A 852 21.57 54.75 1.87
CA PRO A 852 20.78 54.12 0.82
C PRO A 852 19.28 54.37 0.98
N ALA A 853 18.57 54.61 -0.13
CA ALA A 853 17.16 55.01 -0.12
C ALA A 853 16.26 54.00 0.60
N ASP A 854 16.59 52.70 0.51
CA ASP A 854 15.92 51.62 1.20
C ASP A 854 16.03 51.71 2.72
N LYS A 855 17.16 52.16 3.26
CA LYS A 855 17.35 52.41 4.70
C LYS A 855 16.59 53.62 5.22
N VAL A 856 16.53 54.68 4.43
CA VAL A 856 15.73 55.87 4.77
C VAL A 856 14.23 55.49 4.75
N GLN A 857 13.80 54.73 3.76
CA GLN A 857 12.41 54.26 3.70
C GLN A 857 12.06 53.35 4.88
N ALA A 858 12.94 52.42 5.21
CA ALA A 858 12.73 51.53 6.37
C ALA A 858 12.58 52.27 7.70
N GLU A 859 13.27 53.40 7.88
CA GLU A 859 13.08 54.23 9.10
C GLU A 859 11.78 55.06 9.05
N ARG A 860 11.28 55.43 7.86
CA ARG A 860 9.95 56.05 7.71
C ARG A 860 8.83 55.05 8.03
N ASP A 861 8.94 53.86 7.51
CA ASP A 861 7.97 52.76 7.74
C ASP A 861 7.92 52.38 9.24
N LYS A 862 9.08 52.42 9.91
CA LYS A 862 9.12 52.21 11.36
C LYS A 862 8.46 53.34 12.12
N LEU A 863 8.70 54.59 11.72
CA LEU A 863 8.08 55.76 12.34
C LEU A 863 6.55 55.70 12.23
N GLU A 864 6.05 55.41 11.04
CA GLU A 864 4.61 55.24 10.79
C GLU A 864 4.05 54.14 11.65
N LYS A 865 4.67 52.95 11.62
CA LYS A 865 4.27 51.80 12.43
C LYS A 865 4.24 52.08 13.93
N TYR A 866 5.28 52.73 14.46
CA TYR A 866 5.33 53.03 15.89
C TYR A 866 4.31 54.12 16.28
N THR A 867 3.99 55.03 15.37
CA THR A 867 2.97 56.08 15.59
C THR A 867 1.58 55.43 15.64
N GLU A 868 1.30 54.51 14.74
CA GLU A 868 0.04 53.75 14.77
C GLU A 868 -0.07 52.92 16.06
N MET A 869 0.99 52.18 16.42
CA MET A 869 1.02 51.40 17.66
C MET A 869 0.81 52.30 18.90
N LEU A 870 1.40 53.48 18.92
CA LEU A 870 1.22 54.45 20.02
C LEU A 870 -0.23 54.96 20.11
N ALA A 871 -0.86 55.18 18.95
CA ALA A 871 -2.28 55.58 18.93
C ALA A 871 -3.17 54.45 19.51
N GLN A 872 -2.92 53.20 19.12
CA GLN A 872 -3.64 52.04 19.66
C GLN A 872 -3.44 51.87 21.18
N VAL A 873 -2.20 52.06 21.67
CA VAL A 873 -1.90 52.00 23.11
C VAL A 873 -2.65 53.09 23.86
N LYS A 874 -2.70 54.32 23.35
CA LYS A 874 -3.45 55.43 23.98
C LYS A 874 -4.95 55.19 23.99
N GLU A 875 -5.53 54.73 22.88
CA GLU A 875 -6.93 54.37 22.79
C GLU A 875 -7.30 53.28 23.83
N ARG A 876 -6.40 52.28 23.97
CA ARG A 876 -6.58 51.23 24.96
C ARG A 876 -6.44 51.72 26.41
N MET A 877 -5.55 52.67 26.67
CA MET A 877 -5.42 53.33 27.98
C MET A 877 -6.65 54.16 28.32
N GLU A 878 -7.24 54.88 27.36
CA GLU A 878 -8.47 55.63 27.54
C GLU A 878 -9.69 54.74 27.79
N GLY A 879 -9.71 53.57 27.16
CA GLY A 879 -10.76 52.55 27.39
C GLY A 879 -10.66 51.84 28.75
N LEU A 880 -9.53 51.91 29.45
CA LEU A 880 -9.30 51.33 30.77
C LEU A 880 -9.47 52.35 31.94
N GLY A 881 -9.55 53.62 31.68
CA GLY A 881 -9.74 54.67 32.66
C GLY A 881 -11.14 55.31 32.58
#